data_96efda696b7397a163e6fe957768076f
#
_entry.id   96efda696b7397a163e6fe957768076f
#
_cell.length_a   1.000
_cell.length_b   1.000
_cell.length_c   1.000
_cell.angle_alpha   90.00
_cell.angle_beta   90.00
_cell.angle_gamma   90.00
#
_symmetry.space_group_name_H-M   'P 1'
#
loop_
_entity.id
_entity.type
_entity.pdbx_description
1 polymer ?
#
loop_
_entity_poly.entity_id
_entity_poly.type
_entity_poly.pdbx_seq_one_letter_code
_entity_poly.pdbx_strand_id
1 'polypeptide(L)'
;MLCCWSDSYNQLIVYMKNIICRMALLLSLVLVALGQAQAQHSATTGSIVGTVVDASTHETLPNVQVLIKGTTIGTTTDVHGAFSIQGLAPGSYTIVARLVGYGVEESRVGIEAGHSRHLDLYLQQQSIDLDGVVVSANRQETLRRHAPSLVTVLSQEIFKKTNSDNLSQGLRFQPGLRIEDNCQNCGFNQVRINGLEGAYSQILIDSRPVFSSLAGVYGLEQIPASMIERVEVVRGGGSALFGANAVGGVINVITREPLRNTASLRQSYTSFQQNKGSYTSLMPTTSFNGSLVSEDRRAAAMIFGQHSSRGIVDVDGDDFTDIPELKNRALGFRAYYKTGIYGKLTAEYRSMHEYRRGGDRLSEAPFQARIAEYLQHFVDGGSLRFDQTTAEGNDSFSLYASGQKVLRKSYYGGGNYADELLKPLINLPRGNAQGTDEEKKQAEEYQKAYDDALKALTAYGETKGFDFQGGGTYVHKFPKSLTLTVGAEGAYSTLNDKSGYRAHGIDQVTTTWSQYDQLEYSTDRWNFLLGGRFDYVRLTQGGQKSIDPLLIFSPRANVRFNPTKDLSLRLSYSEGFRAPQFFDEEMHVTLAGGEPKERVLAKDLKEERSRSLSASFDWYTTLGKGWQLNLMGEGFATWIRDKFTPDNEDGVLDPKTGRKVITIINARDGMSKVYGLSFEARLAYQRLFDLQGGVTLQRSLYGQEKVLFDADDGNPTQAKVTTRDYERTPNLYGYLTATLRPTSALSFVLSGTYTGSMNVPHTAYEGVGDLNLQANELDAQGHFDVVRDGTRYRGQNAGSAYLYKAKPFVDLDFRVSYAFSLTSLVKLTLDAGVQNFLNAYQKDTDMGPGRASDYIYGPNRPRRLYLSATFDI
;
A
#
# COMPACT_ATOMS: atom_id res chain seq x y z
N MET A 1 9.99 -26.74 30.22
CA MET A 1 9.74 -25.49 29.44
C MET A 1 10.97 -24.81 28.82
N LEU A 2 12.20 -25.17 29.20
CA LEU A 2 13.43 -24.59 28.63
C LEU A 2 13.97 -25.31 27.37
N CYS A 3 13.46 -26.47 26.99
CA CYS A 3 13.90 -27.21 25.80
C CYS A 3 13.23 -26.82 24.48
N CYS A 4 12.04 -26.16 24.49
CA CYS A 4 11.36 -25.78 23.24
C CYS A 4 11.87 -24.45 22.63
N TRP A 5 12.63 -23.67 23.37
CA TRP A 5 13.23 -22.42 22.86
C TRP A 5 14.52 -22.60 22.07
N SER A 6 15.25 -23.69 22.32
CA SER A 6 16.51 -23.99 21.62
C SER A 6 16.28 -24.49 20.18
N ASP A 7 15.20 -25.18 19.91
CA ASP A 7 14.93 -25.74 18.57
C ASP A 7 14.47 -24.67 17.56
N SER A 8 13.70 -23.69 18.00
CA SER A 8 13.27 -22.58 17.13
C SER A 8 14.44 -21.65 16.77
N TYR A 9 15.38 -21.44 17.68
CA TYR A 9 16.58 -20.61 17.45
C TYR A 9 17.58 -21.32 16.52
N ASN A 10 17.75 -22.63 16.67
CA ASN A 10 18.59 -23.44 15.80
C ASN A 10 18.00 -23.61 14.40
N GLN A 11 16.67 -23.74 14.25
CA GLN A 11 16.01 -23.74 12.95
C GLN A 11 16.19 -22.41 12.24
N LEU A 12 16.11 -21.28 12.95
CA LEU A 12 16.31 -19.94 12.38
C LEU A 12 17.75 -19.75 11.88
N ILE A 13 18.74 -20.20 12.65
CA ILE A 13 20.16 -20.13 12.27
C ILE A 13 20.45 -21.04 11.06
N VAL A 14 19.86 -22.23 10.99
CA VAL A 14 19.99 -23.15 9.86
C VAL A 14 19.29 -22.57 8.61
N TYR A 15 18.13 -21.93 8.79
CA TYR A 15 17.43 -21.26 7.71
C TYR A 15 18.19 -20.04 7.17
N MET A 16 18.74 -19.21 8.06
CA MET A 16 19.60 -18.10 7.68
C MET A 16 20.90 -18.57 6.99
N LYS A 17 21.57 -19.61 7.50
CA LYS A 17 22.73 -20.22 6.84
C LYS A 17 22.41 -20.72 5.44
N ASN A 18 21.26 -21.40 5.26
CA ASN A 18 20.83 -21.88 3.94
C ASN A 18 20.48 -20.74 2.97
N ILE A 19 19.90 -19.63 3.45
CA ILE A 19 19.63 -18.44 2.63
C ILE A 19 20.96 -17.76 2.26
N ILE A 20 21.85 -17.58 3.21
CA ILE A 20 23.17 -16.95 2.97
C ILE A 20 24.01 -17.81 2.01
N CYS A 21 24.03 -19.15 2.18
CA CYS A 21 24.70 -20.04 1.24
C CYS A 21 24.07 -20.01 -0.17
N ARG A 22 22.76 -19.95 -0.30
CA ARG A 22 22.06 -19.82 -1.61
C ARG A 22 22.30 -18.48 -2.23
N MET A 23 22.33 -17.40 -1.44
CA MET A 23 22.70 -16.06 -1.93
C MET A 23 24.17 -15.98 -2.32
N ALA A 24 25.08 -16.58 -1.58
CA ALA A 24 26.49 -16.65 -1.91
C ALA A 24 26.74 -17.50 -3.18
N LEU A 25 25.98 -18.58 -3.37
CA LEU A 25 26.03 -19.40 -4.58
C LEU A 25 25.48 -18.66 -5.80
N LEU A 26 24.39 -17.92 -5.67
CA LEU A 26 23.84 -17.07 -6.73
C LEU A 26 24.79 -15.91 -7.05
N LEU A 27 25.38 -15.28 -6.03
CA LEU A 27 26.36 -14.22 -6.21
C LEU A 27 27.65 -14.73 -6.87
N SER A 28 28.11 -15.95 -6.53
CA SER A 28 29.28 -16.58 -7.16
C SER A 28 28.99 -17.01 -8.61
N LEU A 29 27.79 -17.48 -8.93
CA LEU A 29 27.36 -17.77 -10.31
C LEU A 29 27.30 -16.49 -11.15
N VAL A 30 26.81 -15.38 -10.59
CA VAL A 30 26.82 -14.07 -11.25
C VAL A 30 28.25 -13.56 -11.45
N LEU A 31 29.14 -13.72 -10.44
CA LEU A 31 30.56 -13.33 -10.55
C LEU A 31 31.35 -14.19 -11.55
N VAL A 32 31.07 -15.48 -11.67
CA VAL A 32 31.68 -16.37 -12.66
C VAL A 32 31.18 -16.05 -14.08
N ALA A 33 29.89 -15.69 -14.24
CA ALA A 33 29.36 -15.22 -15.52
C ALA A 33 29.96 -13.87 -15.95
N LEU A 34 30.32 -13.02 -14.98
CA LEU A 34 31.00 -11.73 -15.24
C LEU A 34 32.47 -11.88 -15.68
N GLY A 35 33.12 -13.01 -15.33
CA GLY A 35 34.54 -13.27 -15.65
C GLY A 35 34.83 -13.74 -17.07
N GLN A 36 33.85 -14.13 -17.89
CA GLN A 36 34.06 -14.73 -19.19
C GLN A 36 33.71 -13.89 -20.42
N ALA A 37 33.27 -12.62 -20.23
CA ALA A 37 32.88 -11.76 -21.35
C ALA A 37 33.93 -10.71 -21.71
N GLN A 38 35.20 -11.08 -21.88
CA GLN A 38 36.18 -10.27 -22.57
C GLN A 38 36.33 -10.81 -24.01
N ALA A 39 35.43 -10.43 -24.92
CA ALA A 39 35.59 -10.63 -26.33
C ALA A 39 35.67 -9.27 -27.05
N GLN A 40 36.81 -9.05 -27.69
CA GLN A 40 37.17 -7.90 -28.50
C GLN A 40 36.08 -7.50 -29.52
N HIS A 41 35.66 -6.22 -29.44
CA HIS A 41 35.10 -5.54 -30.61
C HIS A 41 35.85 -4.24 -30.81
N SER A 42 36.81 -4.28 -31.69
CA SER A 42 37.49 -3.12 -32.27
C SER A 42 36.62 -2.56 -33.39
N ALA A 43 35.47 -1.97 -33.05
CA ALA A 43 34.80 -1.03 -33.92
C ALA A 43 35.25 0.38 -33.47
N THR A 44 35.63 1.22 -34.44
CA THR A 44 35.93 2.63 -34.20
C THR A 44 34.68 3.33 -33.65
N THR A 45 34.58 3.39 -32.35
CA THR A 45 33.47 4.03 -31.61
C THR A 45 33.83 5.48 -31.32
N GLY A 46 32.83 6.36 -31.26
CA GLY A 46 32.98 7.73 -30.76
C GLY A 46 32.57 7.91 -29.32
N SER A 47 32.70 9.12 -28.81
CA SER A 47 32.27 9.47 -27.43
C SER A 47 31.61 10.84 -27.36
N ILE A 48 30.85 11.07 -26.30
CA ILE A 48 30.31 12.37 -25.91
C ILE A 48 30.93 12.76 -24.60
N VAL A 49 31.47 13.95 -24.51
CA VAL A 49 31.97 14.55 -23.26
C VAL A 49 31.38 15.96 -23.14
N GLY A 50 31.21 16.44 -21.92
CA GLY A 50 30.66 17.78 -21.71
C GLY A 50 30.41 18.07 -20.24
N THR A 51 29.81 19.22 -20.01
CA THR A 51 29.41 19.68 -18.68
C THR A 51 27.90 19.97 -18.62
N VAL A 52 27.34 19.82 -17.43
CA VAL A 52 25.96 20.22 -17.16
C VAL A 52 26.00 21.37 -16.17
N VAL A 53 25.33 22.46 -16.51
CA VAL A 53 25.30 23.68 -15.71
C VAL A 53 23.87 24.16 -15.47
N ASP A 54 23.68 24.92 -14.40
CA ASP A 54 22.43 25.66 -14.14
C ASP A 54 22.30 26.79 -15.17
N ALA A 55 21.19 26.84 -15.89
CA ALA A 55 20.95 27.82 -16.96
C ALA A 55 20.88 29.26 -16.45
N SER A 56 20.61 29.52 -15.16
CA SER A 56 20.45 30.81 -14.55
C SER A 56 21.71 31.30 -13.84
N THR A 57 22.39 30.40 -13.10
CA THR A 57 23.56 30.73 -12.28
C THR A 57 24.87 30.39 -12.95
N HIS A 58 24.83 29.56 -14.00
CA HIS A 58 26.01 28.98 -14.68
C HIS A 58 26.90 28.12 -13.75
N GLU A 59 26.43 27.78 -12.56
CA GLU A 59 27.12 26.84 -11.68
C GLU A 59 27.03 25.42 -12.23
N THR A 60 28.12 24.66 -12.11
CA THR A 60 28.15 23.26 -12.55
C THR A 60 27.24 22.39 -11.69
N LEU A 61 26.53 21.47 -12.33
CA LEU A 61 25.54 20.62 -11.67
C LEU A 61 26.06 19.17 -11.50
N PRO A 62 26.44 18.78 -10.28
CA PRO A 62 26.83 17.40 -10.01
C PRO A 62 25.58 16.48 -9.95
N ASN A 63 25.82 15.20 -10.20
CA ASN A 63 24.80 14.15 -10.10
C ASN A 63 23.62 14.28 -11.10
N VAL A 64 23.78 15.00 -12.18
CA VAL A 64 22.82 15.00 -13.29
C VAL A 64 22.88 13.67 -14.00
N GLN A 65 21.74 13.02 -14.14
CA GLN A 65 21.61 11.81 -14.95
C GLN A 65 21.62 12.21 -16.45
N VAL A 66 22.60 11.75 -17.21
CA VAL A 66 22.73 11.99 -18.65
C VAL A 66 22.55 10.66 -19.38
N LEU A 67 21.49 10.54 -20.19
CA LEU A 67 21.06 9.29 -20.83
C LEU A 67 20.96 9.48 -22.33
N ILE A 68 21.16 8.41 -23.07
CA ILE A 68 20.79 8.34 -24.50
C ILE A 68 19.36 7.80 -24.58
N LYS A 69 18.46 8.59 -25.13
CA LYS A 69 17.03 8.28 -25.24
C LYS A 69 16.81 6.97 -26.00
N GLY A 70 16.01 6.06 -25.40
CA GLY A 70 15.69 4.76 -25.98
C GLY A 70 16.78 3.70 -25.85
N THR A 71 17.83 3.97 -25.04
CA THR A 71 18.90 3.01 -24.79
C THR A 71 19.12 2.79 -23.29
N THR A 72 19.94 1.80 -22.94
CA THR A 72 20.40 1.59 -21.57
C THR A 72 21.69 2.38 -21.27
N ILE A 73 22.19 3.18 -22.21
CA ILE A 73 23.43 3.95 -22.06
C ILE A 73 23.13 5.24 -21.32
N GLY A 74 23.90 5.48 -20.26
CA GLY A 74 23.84 6.71 -19.51
C GLY A 74 25.00 6.85 -18.55
N THR A 75 25.12 8.07 -18.02
CA THR A 75 26.14 8.48 -17.06
C THR A 75 25.52 9.42 -16.05
N THR A 76 26.25 9.77 -15.00
CA THR A 76 25.94 10.90 -14.11
C THR A 76 27.10 11.86 -14.12
N THR A 77 26.83 13.14 -13.98
CA THR A 77 27.89 14.14 -13.84
C THR A 77 28.64 13.97 -12.53
N ASP A 78 29.94 14.23 -12.56
CA ASP A 78 30.82 14.27 -11.40
C ASP A 78 30.60 15.53 -10.53
N VAL A 79 31.46 15.74 -9.54
CA VAL A 79 31.40 16.89 -8.62
C VAL A 79 31.63 18.23 -9.32
N HIS A 80 32.20 18.22 -10.51
CA HIS A 80 32.44 19.41 -11.35
C HIS A 80 31.40 19.55 -12.46
N GLY A 81 30.32 18.75 -12.45
CA GLY A 81 29.31 18.75 -13.47
C GLY A 81 29.72 18.11 -14.79
N ALA A 82 30.89 17.49 -14.87
CA ALA A 82 31.40 16.87 -16.08
C ALA A 82 30.83 15.46 -16.29
N PHE A 83 30.62 15.08 -17.57
CA PHE A 83 30.17 13.75 -17.94
C PHE A 83 30.90 13.21 -19.15
N SER A 84 30.94 11.88 -19.27
CA SER A 84 31.50 11.18 -20.42
C SER A 84 30.68 9.94 -20.75
N ILE A 85 30.30 9.78 -22.01
CA ILE A 85 29.65 8.57 -22.55
C ILE A 85 30.55 8.07 -23.69
N GLN A 86 31.12 6.88 -23.53
CA GLN A 86 32.06 6.29 -24.44
C GLN A 86 31.48 5.07 -25.19
N GLY A 87 32.13 4.60 -26.25
CA GLY A 87 31.77 3.37 -26.92
C GLY A 87 30.52 3.47 -27.79
N LEU A 88 30.20 4.66 -28.30
CA LEU A 88 29.06 4.90 -29.16
C LEU A 88 29.36 4.60 -30.60
N ALA A 89 28.52 3.83 -31.29
CA ALA A 89 28.58 3.67 -32.72
C ALA A 89 28.33 5.02 -33.42
N PRO A 90 28.92 5.26 -34.63
CA PRO A 90 28.58 6.45 -35.41
C PRO A 90 27.10 6.52 -35.70
N GLY A 91 26.50 7.70 -35.50
CA GLY A 91 25.04 7.90 -35.62
C GLY A 91 24.53 9.16 -34.93
N SER A 92 23.26 9.42 -35.06
CA SER A 92 22.59 10.55 -34.40
C SER A 92 21.86 10.06 -33.13
N TYR A 93 22.12 10.70 -31.98
CA TYR A 93 21.58 10.35 -30.69
C TYR A 93 20.82 11.54 -30.09
N THR A 94 19.80 11.27 -29.33
CA THR A 94 19.15 12.27 -28.46
C THR A 94 19.62 12.03 -27.03
N ILE A 95 20.32 13.02 -26.48
CA ILE A 95 20.80 13.02 -25.10
C ILE A 95 19.72 13.65 -24.23
N VAL A 96 19.45 13.02 -23.08
CA VAL A 96 18.47 13.49 -22.07
C VAL A 96 19.20 13.71 -20.77
N ALA A 97 19.16 14.94 -20.24
CA ALA A 97 19.71 15.27 -18.93
C ALA A 97 18.59 15.49 -17.90
N ARG A 98 18.72 14.91 -16.73
CA ARG A 98 17.71 14.96 -15.64
C ARG A 98 18.38 15.16 -14.29
N LEU A 99 17.84 16.10 -13.52
CA LEU A 99 18.20 16.31 -12.12
C LEU A 99 16.94 16.73 -11.33
N VAL A 100 16.76 16.18 -10.15
CA VAL A 100 15.65 16.56 -9.26
C VAL A 100 15.73 18.06 -8.94
N GLY A 101 14.65 18.78 -9.18
CA GLY A 101 14.60 20.24 -9.05
C GLY A 101 15.02 21.00 -10.30
N TYR A 102 15.20 20.33 -11.41
CA TYR A 102 15.50 20.91 -12.72
C TYR A 102 14.60 20.31 -13.81
N GLY A 103 14.33 21.10 -14.86
CA GLY A 103 13.68 20.63 -16.07
C GLY A 103 14.51 19.60 -16.82
N VAL A 104 13.86 18.71 -17.54
CA VAL A 104 14.55 17.76 -18.43
C VAL A 104 15.02 18.51 -19.67
N GLU A 105 16.30 18.36 -20.00
CA GLU A 105 16.90 18.90 -21.23
C GLU A 105 17.13 17.77 -22.23
N GLU A 106 16.68 17.95 -23.47
CA GLU A 106 16.90 17.02 -24.58
C GLU A 106 17.71 17.71 -25.70
N SER A 107 18.84 17.13 -26.07
CA SER A 107 19.71 17.64 -27.12
C SER A 107 20.05 16.55 -28.12
N ARG A 108 20.03 16.88 -29.43
CA ARG A 108 20.46 15.98 -30.50
C ARG A 108 21.93 16.17 -30.79
N VAL A 109 22.67 15.06 -30.95
CA VAL A 109 24.11 15.05 -31.24
C VAL A 109 24.47 13.97 -32.24
N GLY A 110 25.28 14.31 -33.21
CA GLY A 110 25.86 13.36 -34.19
C GLY A 110 27.22 12.87 -33.70
N ILE A 111 27.48 11.58 -33.76
CA ILE A 111 28.72 10.92 -33.36
C ILE A 111 29.40 10.38 -34.60
N GLU A 112 30.68 10.68 -34.72
CA GLU A 112 31.57 10.17 -35.79
C GLU A 112 32.53 9.16 -35.19
N ALA A 113 32.97 8.20 -36.00
CA ALA A 113 33.90 7.17 -35.58
C ALA A 113 35.25 7.75 -35.14
N GLY A 114 35.76 7.34 -33.99
CA GLY A 114 37.05 7.78 -33.46
C GLY A 114 37.07 9.23 -32.91
N HIS A 115 35.94 9.96 -32.95
CA HIS A 115 35.88 11.33 -32.49
C HIS A 115 35.11 11.45 -31.14
N SER A 116 35.59 12.41 -30.34
CA SER A 116 34.87 12.82 -29.12
C SER A 116 34.07 14.11 -29.40
N ARG A 117 32.74 14.05 -29.22
CA ARG A 117 31.87 15.21 -29.39
C ARG A 117 31.68 15.92 -28.06
N HIS A 118 31.96 17.22 -28.02
CA HIS A 118 31.67 18.05 -26.85
C HIS A 118 30.23 18.54 -26.87
N LEU A 119 29.52 18.42 -25.72
CA LEU A 119 28.11 18.82 -25.56
C LEU A 119 27.89 19.36 -24.15
N ASP A 120 27.72 20.68 -24.03
CA ASP A 120 27.28 21.29 -22.77
C ASP A 120 25.76 21.36 -22.69
N LEU A 121 25.21 21.03 -21.52
CA LEU A 121 23.77 21.02 -21.25
C LEU A 121 23.40 22.03 -20.19
N TYR A 122 22.34 22.79 -20.42
CA TYR A 122 21.89 23.88 -19.57
C TYR A 122 20.54 23.51 -18.96
N LEU A 123 20.54 23.10 -17.70
CA LEU A 123 19.30 22.74 -17.01
C LEU A 123 18.68 23.97 -16.35
N GLN A 124 17.41 24.19 -16.62
CA GLN A 124 16.65 25.25 -15.98
C GLN A 124 16.09 24.76 -14.65
N GLN A 125 16.35 25.51 -13.57
CA GLN A 125 15.83 25.17 -12.26
C GLN A 125 14.29 25.19 -12.27
N GLN A 126 13.70 24.10 -11.80
CA GLN A 126 12.27 23.95 -11.62
C GLN A 126 11.99 23.46 -10.20
N SER A 127 11.26 24.25 -9.44
CA SER A 127 10.86 23.87 -8.08
C SER A 127 9.71 22.88 -8.08
N ILE A 128 8.99 22.77 -9.19
CA ILE A 128 7.91 21.82 -9.43
C ILE A 128 8.37 20.86 -10.52
N ASP A 129 8.43 19.56 -10.21
CA ASP A 129 8.80 18.53 -11.19
C ASP A 129 7.66 18.38 -12.22
N LEU A 130 7.84 19.00 -13.36
CA LEU A 130 6.93 18.99 -14.49
C LEU A 130 7.13 17.78 -15.40
N ASP A 131 8.37 17.34 -15.51
CA ASP A 131 8.85 16.40 -16.51
C ASP A 131 9.14 15.02 -15.93
N GLY A 132 8.57 14.73 -14.74
CA GLY A 132 8.65 13.40 -14.13
C GLY A 132 8.16 12.31 -15.09
N VAL A 133 8.92 11.22 -15.19
CA VAL A 133 8.56 10.07 -16.00
C VAL A 133 7.62 9.16 -15.23
N VAL A 134 6.56 8.70 -15.89
CA VAL A 134 5.59 7.74 -15.36
C VAL A 134 5.49 6.52 -16.26
N VAL A 135 5.17 5.37 -15.68
CA VAL A 135 4.98 4.10 -16.42
C VAL A 135 3.57 3.57 -16.30
N SER A 136 2.80 4.02 -15.31
CA SER A 136 1.48 3.47 -15.00
C SER A 136 0.37 3.90 -15.96
N ALA A 137 0.62 4.90 -16.80
CA ALA A 137 -0.38 5.39 -17.76
C ALA A 137 -0.62 4.42 -18.94
N ASN A 138 0.45 3.80 -19.46
CA ASN A 138 0.42 2.96 -20.67
C ASN A 138 1.45 1.81 -20.68
N ARG A 139 2.02 1.49 -19.51
CA ARG A 139 3.13 0.51 -19.32
C ARG A 139 4.43 0.87 -20.06
N GLN A 140 4.59 2.13 -20.45
CA GLN A 140 5.81 2.67 -21.08
C GLN A 140 6.29 3.90 -20.31
N GLU A 141 7.60 4.12 -20.32
CA GLU A 141 8.15 5.36 -19.78
C GLU A 141 7.68 6.56 -20.62
N THR A 142 6.89 7.40 -20.00
CA THR A 142 6.27 8.56 -20.64
C THR A 142 6.38 9.77 -19.72
N LEU A 143 6.69 10.95 -20.26
CA LEU A 143 6.62 12.19 -19.48
C LEU A 143 5.20 12.39 -18.93
N ARG A 144 5.05 12.74 -17.67
CA ARG A 144 3.73 12.89 -17.01
C ARG A 144 2.78 13.79 -17.79
N ARG A 145 3.29 14.92 -18.33
CA ARG A 145 2.50 15.84 -19.15
C ARG A 145 2.02 15.24 -20.47
N HIS A 146 2.73 14.21 -21.00
CA HIS A 146 2.38 13.51 -22.23
C HIS A 146 1.60 12.21 -21.98
N ALA A 147 1.43 11.83 -20.72
CA ALA A 147 0.68 10.63 -20.35
C ALA A 147 -0.78 10.70 -20.83
N PRO A 148 -1.33 9.65 -21.43
CA PRO A 148 -2.70 9.63 -21.95
C PRO A 148 -3.77 9.74 -20.87
N SER A 149 -3.51 9.23 -19.66
CA SER A 149 -4.36 9.35 -18.47
C SER A 149 -3.65 10.17 -17.40
N LEU A 150 -4.43 10.75 -16.47
CA LEU A 150 -3.88 11.46 -15.33
C LEU A 150 -3.18 10.48 -14.39
N VAL A 151 -1.88 10.71 -14.16
CA VAL A 151 -1.09 10.01 -13.15
C VAL A 151 -0.63 11.02 -12.11
N THR A 152 -1.02 10.81 -10.85
CA THR A 152 -0.48 11.58 -9.75
C THR A 152 0.75 10.89 -9.19
N VAL A 153 1.78 11.66 -8.83
CA VAL A 153 3.08 11.15 -8.40
C VAL A 153 3.39 11.63 -7.00
N LEU A 154 3.61 10.68 -6.10
CA LEU A 154 4.14 10.93 -4.77
C LEU A 154 5.66 10.70 -4.81
N SER A 155 6.42 11.76 -4.75
CA SER A 155 7.88 11.70 -4.79
C SER A 155 8.46 11.28 -3.45
N GLN A 156 9.71 10.79 -3.45
CA GLN A 156 10.44 10.50 -2.22
C GLN A 156 10.57 11.73 -1.30
N GLU A 157 10.59 12.93 -1.86
CA GLU A 157 10.67 14.17 -1.08
C GLU A 157 9.49 14.32 -0.12
N ILE A 158 8.27 13.92 -0.53
CA ILE A 158 7.10 13.95 0.34
C ILE A 158 7.29 13.00 1.54
N PHE A 159 7.77 11.79 1.34
CA PHE A 159 8.07 10.87 2.44
C PHE A 159 9.06 11.48 3.44
N LYS A 160 10.10 12.16 2.94
CA LYS A 160 11.05 12.88 3.79
C LYS A 160 10.42 14.07 4.51
N LYS A 161 9.66 14.91 3.80
CA LYS A 161 8.99 16.11 4.35
C LYS A 161 8.02 15.76 5.48
N THR A 162 7.24 14.71 5.29
CA THR A 162 6.18 14.29 6.22
C THR A 162 6.65 13.28 7.27
N ASN A 163 7.95 12.96 7.31
CA ASN A 163 8.51 11.93 8.19
C ASN A 163 7.79 10.59 8.07
N SER A 164 7.48 10.18 6.83
CA SER A 164 6.79 8.93 6.53
C SER A 164 7.78 7.79 6.35
N ASP A 165 7.71 6.77 7.20
CA ASP A 165 8.64 5.64 7.19
C ASP A 165 8.19 4.49 6.27
N ASN A 166 6.91 4.48 5.84
CA ASN A 166 6.33 3.46 5.00
C ASN A 166 5.31 4.03 3.99
N LEU A 167 4.84 3.18 3.09
CA LEU A 167 3.90 3.55 2.03
C LEU A 167 2.59 4.12 2.59
N SER A 168 1.98 3.49 3.58
CA SER A 168 0.71 3.91 4.18
C SER A 168 0.74 5.37 4.65
N GLN A 169 1.81 5.77 5.33
CA GLN A 169 1.95 7.13 5.85
C GLN A 169 2.07 8.17 4.72
N GLY A 170 2.85 7.85 3.66
CA GLY A 170 3.03 8.76 2.52
C GLY A 170 1.77 8.96 1.70
N LEU A 171 0.97 7.92 1.50
CA LEU A 171 -0.27 7.98 0.70
C LEU A 171 -1.32 8.95 1.24
N ARG A 172 -1.25 9.35 2.51
CA ARG A 172 -2.14 10.38 3.10
C ARG A 172 -2.02 11.75 2.42
N PHE A 173 -0.91 12.00 1.74
CA PHE A 173 -0.59 13.27 1.08
C PHE A 173 -0.81 13.20 -0.44
N GLN A 174 -1.91 12.55 -0.85
CA GLN A 174 -2.33 12.46 -2.24
C GLN A 174 -3.82 12.77 -2.39
N PRO A 175 -4.24 13.58 -3.40
CA PRO A 175 -5.65 13.86 -3.62
C PRO A 175 -6.37 12.58 -4.06
N GLY A 176 -7.60 12.39 -3.61
CA GLY A 176 -8.41 11.22 -3.90
C GLY A 176 -8.03 9.96 -3.13
N LEU A 177 -6.98 10.00 -2.29
CA LEU A 177 -6.60 8.89 -1.42
C LEU A 177 -6.91 9.19 0.04
N ARG A 178 -7.35 8.19 0.76
CA ARG A 178 -7.50 8.22 2.20
C ARG A 178 -7.03 6.89 2.80
N ILE A 179 -6.19 6.97 3.82
CA ILE A 179 -5.84 5.82 4.64
C ILE A 179 -6.85 5.75 5.77
N GLU A 180 -7.48 4.61 5.93
CA GLU A 180 -8.44 4.28 6.96
C GLU A 180 -7.84 3.26 7.91
N ASP A 181 -7.93 3.54 9.20
CA ASP A 181 -7.63 2.59 10.26
C ASP A 181 -8.95 1.93 10.64
N ASN A 182 -9.05 0.59 10.58
CA ASN A 182 -10.34 -0.12 10.70
C ASN A 182 -10.49 -0.91 12.00
N CYS A 183 -9.44 -1.06 12.79
CA CYS A 183 -9.50 -1.89 14.00
C CYS A 183 -8.47 -1.43 15.03
N GLN A 184 -8.86 -1.26 16.27
CA GLN A 184 -7.96 -0.93 17.39
C GLN A 184 -7.04 -2.11 17.75
N ASN A 185 -7.56 -3.33 17.69
CA ASN A 185 -6.82 -4.51 18.15
C ASN A 185 -5.76 -4.97 17.16
N CYS A 186 -6.04 -5.00 15.85
CA CYS A 186 -5.08 -5.45 14.84
C CYS A 186 -4.32 -4.32 14.15
N GLY A 187 -4.83 -3.08 14.23
CA GLY A 187 -4.23 -1.93 13.55
C GLY A 187 -4.25 -2.05 12.04
N PHE A 188 -5.31 -2.63 11.49
CA PHE A 188 -5.49 -2.79 10.07
C PHE A 188 -5.68 -1.44 9.38
N ASN A 189 -4.89 -1.20 8.32
CA ASN A 189 -5.02 -0.02 7.51
C ASN A 189 -5.38 -0.39 6.07
N GLN A 190 -6.35 0.29 5.49
CA GLN A 190 -6.64 0.18 4.06
C GLN A 190 -6.54 1.54 3.36
N VAL A 191 -6.29 1.50 2.05
CA VAL A 191 -6.33 2.69 1.21
C VAL A 191 -7.66 2.76 0.46
N ARG A 192 -8.39 3.85 0.62
CA ARG A 192 -9.57 4.15 -0.20
C ARG A 192 -9.15 5.08 -1.34
N ILE A 193 -9.49 4.69 -2.57
CA ILE A 193 -9.31 5.53 -3.76
C ILE A 193 -10.68 6.09 -4.15
N ASN A 194 -10.82 7.42 -4.14
CA ASN A 194 -12.08 8.11 -4.43
C ASN A 194 -13.26 7.55 -3.61
N GLY A 195 -13.03 7.16 -2.35
CA GLY A 195 -14.04 6.61 -1.45
C GLY A 195 -14.41 5.14 -1.64
N LEU A 196 -13.80 4.45 -2.60
CA LEU A 196 -13.94 2.99 -2.76
C LEU A 196 -13.05 2.25 -1.76
N GLU A 197 -13.54 1.14 -1.26
CA GLU A 197 -12.88 0.29 -0.26
C GLU A 197 -11.54 -0.27 -0.75
N GLY A 198 -10.67 -0.67 0.17
CA GLY A 198 -9.33 -1.17 -0.13
C GLY A 198 -9.28 -2.35 -1.09
N ALA A 199 -10.27 -3.24 -1.03
CA ALA A 199 -10.42 -4.39 -1.93
C ALA A 199 -10.53 -4.00 -3.42
N TYR A 200 -10.89 -2.75 -3.72
CA TYR A 200 -10.98 -2.20 -5.08
C TYR A 200 -9.70 -1.47 -5.53
N SER A 201 -8.65 -1.47 -4.72
CA SER A 201 -7.40 -0.78 -4.96
C SER A 201 -6.28 -1.78 -5.27
N GLN A 202 -5.73 -1.75 -6.48
CA GLN A 202 -4.61 -2.62 -6.86
C GLN A 202 -3.28 -1.99 -6.47
N ILE A 203 -2.50 -2.69 -5.64
CA ILE A 203 -1.16 -2.26 -5.25
C ILE A 203 -0.12 -3.05 -6.04
N LEU A 204 0.81 -2.33 -6.65
CA LEU A 204 1.87 -2.88 -7.47
C LEU A 204 3.24 -2.44 -6.97
N ILE A 205 4.26 -3.27 -7.18
CA ILE A 205 5.67 -2.85 -7.18
C ILE A 205 6.23 -3.07 -8.57
N ASP A 206 6.78 -2.02 -9.18
CA ASP A 206 7.31 -2.02 -10.54
C ASP A 206 6.32 -2.64 -11.55
N SER A 207 5.05 -2.21 -11.47
CA SER A 207 3.93 -2.63 -12.33
C SER A 207 3.51 -4.10 -12.19
N ARG A 208 3.84 -4.77 -11.06
CA ARG A 208 3.47 -6.15 -10.77
C ARG A 208 2.70 -6.23 -9.47
N PRO A 209 1.61 -7.00 -9.39
CA PRO A 209 0.89 -7.24 -8.15
C PRO A 209 1.81 -7.75 -7.05
N VAL A 210 1.74 -7.13 -5.87
CA VAL A 210 2.59 -7.47 -4.74
C VAL A 210 1.87 -8.35 -3.74
N PHE A 211 0.56 -8.20 -3.71
CA PHE A 211 -0.25 -8.80 -2.67
C PHE A 211 -1.21 -9.80 -3.28
N SER A 212 -1.11 -11.04 -2.81
CA SER A 212 -2.25 -11.93 -2.80
C SER A 212 -3.35 -11.30 -1.92
N SER A 213 -4.57 -11.78 -2.06
CA SER A 213 -5.69 -11.41 -1.17
C SER A 213 -5.29 -11.44 0.32
N LEU A 214 -4.34 -12.30 0.70
CA LEU A 214 -3.84 -12.44 2.06
C LEU A 214 -2.93 -11.29 2.54
N ALA A 215 -2.05 -10.80 1.68
CA ALA A 215 -1.08 -9.75 2.04
C ALA A 215 -1.61 -8.34 1.74
N GLY A 216 -2.70 -8.19 0.96
CA GLY A 216 -3.32 -6.93 0.62
C GLY A 216 -3.81 -6.15 1.85
N VAL A 217 -4.22 -6.88 2.88
CA VAL A 217 -4.78 -6.34 4.12
C VAL A 217 -3.75 -5.56 4.96
N TYR A 218 -2.52 -6.05 5.08
CA TYR A 218 -1.51 -5.41 5.96
C TYR A 218 -0.29 -4.87 5.21
N GLY A 219 -0.20 -5.09 3.90
CA GLY A 219 1.00 -4.85 3.11
C GLY A 219 1.44 -3.39 2.99
N LEU A 220 0.55 -2.43 3.19
CA LEU A 220 0.88 -1.00 3.06
C LEU A 220 1.95 -0.54 4.07
N GLU A 221 1.89 -1.01 5.31
CA GLU A 221 2.89 -0.65 6.33
C GLU A 221 4.19 -1.45 6.20
N GLN A 222 4.17 -2.56 5.45
CA GLN A 222 5.34 -3.41 5.22
C GLN A 222 6.29 -2.85 4.16
N ILE A 223 5.83 -1.94 3.27
CA ILE A 223 6.66 -1.34 2.22
C ILE A 223 7.42 -0.14 2.79
N PRO A 224 8.75 -0.25 3.00
CA PRO A 224 9.54 0.82 3.60
C PRO A 224 9.79 1.96 2.62
N ALA A 225 9.76 3.20 3.11
CA ALA A 225 10.06 4.38 2.31
C ALA A 225 11.49 4.36 1.70
N SER A 226 12.43 3.62 2.32
CA SER A 226 13.82 3.50 1.86
C SER A 226 13.96 2.80 0.49
N MET A 227 13.00 1.95 0.09
CA MET A 227 13.00 1.31 -1.22
C MET A 227 12.29 2.12 -2.31
N ILE A 228 11.45 3.11 -1.91
CA ILE A 228 10.59 3.84 -2.81
C ILE A 228 11.36 4.96 -3.50
N GLU A 229 11.32 5.04 -4.83
CA GLU A 229 11.71 6.21 -5.60
C GLU A 229 10.54 7.17 -5.74
N ARG A 230 9.39 6.64 -6.17
CA ARG A 230 8.12 7.36 -6.28
C ARG A 230 6.95 6.39 -6.22
N VAL A 231 5.77 6.92 -5.95
CA VAL A 231 4.52 6.16 -6.08
C VAL A 231 3.67 6.83 -7.15
N GLU A 232 3.24 6.06 -8.12
CA GLU A 232 2.36 6.50 -9.19
C GLU A 232 0.93 6.02 -8.90
N VAL A 233 -0.02 6.94 -8.92
CA VAL A 233 -1.43 6.63 -8.67
C VAL A 233 -2.26 6.95 -9.90
N VAL A 234 -2.94 5.93 -10.41
CA VAL A 234 -3.95 6.04 -11.47
C VAL A 234 -5.31 5.75 -10.85
N ARG A 235 -6.23 6.71 -10.96
CA ARG A 235 -7.58 6.60 -10.43
C ARG A 235 -8.56 6.13 -11.49
N GLY A 236 -9.64 5.45 -11.07
CA GLY A 236 -10.60 4.80 -11.96
C GLY A 236 -10.16 3.41 -12.39
N GLY A 237 -10.96 2.72 -13.20
CA GLY A 237 -10.71 1.34 -13.63
C GLY A 237 -9.34 1.14 -14.29
N GLY A 238 -8.49 0.31 -13.69
CA GLY A 238 -7.14 0.02 -14.17
C GLY A 238 -6.96 -1.38 -14.77
N SER A 239 -8.04 -2.18 -14.80
CA SER A 239 -7.94 -3.60 -15.18
C SER A 239 -7.51 -3.84 -16.62
N ALA A 240 -7.76 -2.89 -17.53
CA ALA A 240 -7.28 -2.96 -18.90
C ALA A 240 -5.74 -3.05 -19.01
N LEU A 241 -5.00 -2.64 -17.97
CA LEU A 241 -3.55 -2.75 -17.91
C LEU A 241 -3.08 -3.79 -16.88
N PHE A 242 -3.70 -3.81 -15.70
CA PHE A 242 -3.14 -4.47 -14.54
C PHE A 242 -3.99 -5.66 -14.05
N GLY A 243 -5.11 -5.97 -14.72
CA GLY A 243 -5.96 -7.13 -14.43
C GLY A 243 -6.87 -6.93 -13.22
N ALA A 244 -7.14 -8.01 -12.50
CA ALA A 244 -8.09 -8.06 -11.39
C ALA A 244 -7.77 -7.07 -10.26
N ASN A 245 -8.80 -6.66 -9.51
CA ASN A 245 -8.78 -5.77 -8.35
C ASN A 245 -8.48 -4.29 -8.64
N ALA A 246 -8.18 -3.90 -9.88
CA ALA A 246 -8.01 -2.50 -10.26
C ALA A 246 -9.34 -1.82 -10.59
N VAL A 247 -10.32 -1.92 -9.70
CA VAL A 247 -11.69 -1.38 -9.86
C VAL A 247 -11.72 0.12 -9.56
N GLY A 248 -11.15 0.53 -8.44
CA GLY A 248 -11.09 1.92 -7.98
C GLY A 248 -9.84 2.66 -8.47
N GLY A 249 -8.79 1.91 -8.75
CA GLY A 249 -7.52 2.47 -9.21
C GLY A 249 -6.31 1.58 -8.94
N VAL A 250 -5.15 2.12 -9.27
CA VAL A 250 -3.86 1.46 -9.14
C VAL A 250 -2.88 2.35 -8.38
N ILE A 251 -2.18 1.78 -7.43
CA ILE A 251 -1.07 2.38 -6.69
C ILE A 251 0.18 1.59 -7.07
N ASN A 252 1.05 2.17 -7.88
CA ASN A 252 2.26 1.54 -8.37
C ASN A 252 3.49 2.12 -7.69
N VAL A 253 4.13 1.34 -6.85
CA VAL A 253 5.36 1.68 -6.16
C VAL A 253 6.53 1.44 -7.12
N ILE A 254 7.22 2.48 -7.52
CA ILE A 254 8.44 2.39 -8.33
C ILE A 254 9.63 2.35 -7.38
N THR A 255 10.39 1.27 -7.48
CA THR A 255 11.57 1.07 -6.64
C THR A 255 12.78 1.84 -7.18
N ARG A 256 13.68 2.21 -6.28
CA ARG A 256 14.90 2.94 -6.64
C ARG A 256 15.78 2.13 -7.58
N GLU A 257 16.40 2.81 -8.54
CA GLU A 257 17.42 2.24 -9.39
C GLU A 257 18.82 2.65 -8.93
N PRO A 258 19.79 1.71 -8.84
CA PRO A 258 21.17 2.02 -8.49
C PRO A 258 21.87 2.70 -9.67
N LEU A 259 21.99 4.02 -9.64
CA LEU A 259 22.58 4.82 -10.73
C LEU A 259 23.99 5.35 -10.39
N ARG A 260 24.32 5.39 -9.11
CA ARG A 260 25.59 5.89 -8.56
C ARG A 260 25.91 5.18 -7.25
N ASN A 261 27.17 5.28 -6.81
CA ASN A 261 27.58 4.80 -5.49
C ASN A 261 27.00 5.72 -4.41
N THR A 262 26.20 5.16 -3.51
CA THR A 262 25.59 5.90 -2.41
C THR A 262 25.45 5.00 -1.20
N ALA A 263 25.44 5.60 -0.02
CA ALA A 263 25.02 4.95 1.21
C ALA A 263 24.19 5.92 2.05
N SER A 264 23.12 5.46 2.63
CA SER A 264 22.27 6.23 3.54
C SER A 264 21.88 5.37 4.73
N LEU A 265 22.07 5.90 5.93
CA LEU A 265 21.63 5.29 7.19
C LEU A 265 20.82 6.31 7.97
N ARG A 266 19.60 5.95 8.32
CA ARG A 266 18.71 6.78 9.13
C ARG A 266 18.31 6.04 10.40
N GLN A 267 18.46 6.73 11.54
CA GLN A 267 17.93 6.32 12.83
C GLN A 267 16.88 7.34 13.28
N SER A 268 15.70 6.86 13.65
CA SER A 268 14.59 7.68 14.14
C SER A 268 14.05 7.10 15.44
N TYR A 269 13.60 7.98 16.33
CA TYR A 269 12.91 7.64 17.56
C TYR A 269 11.63 8.45 17.63
N THR A 270 10.49 7.77 17.69
CA THR A 270 9.17 8.39 17.83
C THR A 270 8.55 7.96 19.16
N SER A 271 8.05 8.92 19.94
CA SER A 271 7.38 8.68 21.22
C SER A 271 5.94 9.12 21.15
N PHE A 272 5.02 8.25 21.60
CA PHE A 272 3.57 8.42 21.53
C PHE A 272 3.04 8.97 22.87
N GLN A 273 2.15 9.95 22.79
CA GLN A 273 1.41 10.40 23.94
C GLN A 273 0.40 9.32 24.34
N GLN A 274 0.36 8.98 25.64
CA GLN A 274 -0.53 8.00 26.22
C GLN A 274 -1.43 8.63 27.31
N ASN A 275 -2.14 7.81 28.05
CA ASN A 275 -2.94 8.19 29.18
C ASN A 275 -2.23 9.23 30.08
N LYS A 276 -2.97 10.26 30.52
CA LYS A 276 -2.48 11.38 31.34
C LYS A 276 -1.35 12.21 30.70
N GLY A 277 -1.17 12.13 29.37
CA GLY A 277 -0.19 12.91 28.63
C GLY A 277 1.25 12.41 28.75
N SER A 278 1.49 11.19 29.25
CA SER A 278 2.82 10.57 29.28
C SER A 278 3.29 10.19 27.87
N TYR A 279 4.63 10.08 27.68
CA TYR A 279 5.29 9.71 26.44
C TYR A 279 6.18 8.47 26.67
N THR A 280 5.57 7.37 27.11
CA THR A 280 6.29 6.16 27.51
C THR A 280 6.42 5.13 26.38
N SER A 281 5.54 5.14 25.38
CA SER A 281 5.65 4.24 24.23
C SER A 281 6.65 4.81 23.22
N LEU A 282 7.67 4.04 22.91
CA LEU A 282 8.74 4.41 22.00
C LEU A 282 8.76 3.52 20.75
N MET A 283 9.00 4.14 19.60
CA MET A 283 9.19 3.47 18.31
C MET A 283 10.54 3.83 17.72
N PRO A 284 11.61 3.05 17.98
CA PRO A 284 12.84 3.13 17.21
C PRO A 284 12.61 2.61 15.78
N THR A 285 13.15 3.33 14.80
CA THR A 285 13.15 2.93 13.39
C THR A 285 14.55 3.14 12.82
N THR A 286 15.16 2.07 12.33
CA THR A 286 16.44 2.10 11.62
C THR A 286 16.17 1.77 10.16
N SER A 287 16.62 2.58 9.23
CA SER A 287 16.54 2.29 7.80
C SER A 287 17.86 2.59 7.10
N PHE A 288 18.21 1.77 6.14
CA PHE A 288 19.41 1.95 5.33
C PHE A 288 19.14 1.64 3.86
N ASN A 289 19.89 2.25 3.00
CA ASN A 289 20.05 1.86 1.61
C ASN A 289 21.47 2.16 1.14
N GLY A 290 21.97 1.33 0.22
CA GLY A 290 23.27 1.53 -0.37
C GLY A 290 23.32 0.97 -1.77
N SER A 291 24.01 1.64 -2.67
CA SER A 291 24.16 1.22 -4.06
C SER A 291 25.61 1.31 -4.52
N LEU A 292 25.96 0.33 -5.34
CA LEU A 292 27.25 0.23 -6.01
C LEU A 292 27.03 0.08 -7.50
N VAL A 293 27.82 0.81 -8.27
CA VAL A 293 27.79 0.81 -9.75
C VAL A 293 29.20 0.52 -10.25
N SER A 294 29.34 -0.40 -11.20
CA SER A 294 30.62 -0.70 -11.83
C SER A 294 31.16 0.51 -12.59
N GLU A 295 32.47 0.61 -12.74
CA GLU A 295 33.12 1.73 -13.45
C GLU A 295 32.62 1.87 -14.88
N ASP A 296 32.41 0.76 -15.58
CA ASP A 296 31.85 0.71 -16.94
C ASP A 296 30.33 0.91 -16.97
N ARG A 297 29.68 1.03 -15.80
CA ARG A 297 28.22 1.19 -15.60
C ARG A 297 27.35 0.11 -16.26
N ARG A 298 27.94 -1.06 -16.53
CA ARG A 298 27.19 -2.21 -17.04
C ARG A 298 26.46 -2.96 -15.94
N ALA A 299 26.99 -2.97 -14.74
CA ALA A 299 26.39 -3.64 -13.60
C ALA A 299 26.17 -2.66 -12.46
N ALA A 300 25.09 -2.83 -11.74
CA ALA A 300 24.86 -2.16 -10.48
C ALA A 300 24.03 -3.01 -9.54
N ALA A 301 24.21 -2.78 -8.26
CA ALA A 301 23.42 -3.42 -7.22
C ALA A 301 23.08 -2.41 -6.12
N MET A 302 21.91 -2.57 -5.53
CA MET A 302 21.46 -1.82 -4.38
C MET A 302 20.92 -2.78 -3.34
N ILE A 303 21.22 -2.50 -2.07
CA ILE A 303 20.58 -3.12 -0.92
C ILE A 303 19.79 -2.07 -0.16
N PHE A 304 18.69 -2.48 0.45
CA PHE A 304 17.90 -1.63 1.33
C PHE A 304 17.35 -2.46 2.49
N GLY A 305 17.10 -1.79 3.61
CA GLY A 305 16.48 -2.45 4.74
C GLY A 305 15.86 -1.48 5.71
N GLN A 306 14.97 -1.99 6.54
CA GLN A 306 14.33 -1.27 7.63
C GLN A 306 14.02 -2.21 8.79
N HIS A 307 14.24 -1.72 9.99
CA HIS A 307 13.73 -2.32 11.21
C HIS A 307 12.99 -1.26 12.02
N SER A 308 11.75 -1.56 12.38
CA SER A 308 10.90 -0.69 13.19
C SER A 308 10.23 -1.51 14.29
N SER A 309 10.20 -0.98 15.50
CA SER A 309 9.58 -1.63 16.65
C SER A 309 8.77 -0.59 17.43
N ARG A 310 7.45 -0.70 17.39
CA ARG A 310 6.53 0.12 18.18
C ARG A 310 6.06 -0.67 19.38
N GLY A 311 6.20 -0.10 20.56
CA GLY A 311 5.56 -0.60 21.77
C GLY A 311 4.04 -0.41 21.72
N ILE A 312 3.39 -0.90 22.75
CA ILE A 312 1.94 -0.71 22.92
C ILE A 312 1.60 0.76 23.15
N VAL A 313 0.44 1.17 22.66
CA VAL A 313 -0.12 2.50 22.92
C VAL A 313 -1.54 2.30 23.43
N ASP A 314 -1.75 2.68 24.68
CA ASP A 314 -3.03 2.78 25.36
C ASP A 314 -3.25 4.26 25.67
N VAL A 315 -4.20 4.89 25.00
CA VAL A 315 -4.42 6.34 25.07
C VAL A 315 -5.46 6.68 26.13
N ASP A 316 -6.43 5.81 26.33
CA ASP A 316 -7.56 6.04 27.23
C ASP A 316 -7.39 5.40 28.63
N GLY A 317 -6.42 4.50 28.78
CA GLY A 317 -5.99 3.92 30.06
C GLY A 317 -6.90 2.82 30.57
N ASP A 318 -7.45 2.02 29.67
CA ASP A 318 -8.31 0.88 30.00
C ASP A 318 -7.56 -0.47 30.05
N ASP A 319 -6.22 -0.46 29.93
CA ASP A 319 -5.33 -1.61 29.86
C ASP A 319 -5.46 -2.45 28.59
N PHE A 320 -6.21 -1.97 27.58
CA PHE A 320 -6.26 -2.52 26.23
C PHE A 320 -5.50 -1.62 25.25
N THR A 321 -5.01 -2.19 24.18
CA THR A 321 -4.28 -1.42 23.18
C THR A 321 -5.23 -0.66 22.26
N ASP A 322 -5.04 0.66 22.11
CA ASP A 322 -5.64 1.46 21.04
C ASP A 322 -4.84 1.35 19.74
N ILE A 323 -3.52 1.15 19.87
CA ILE A 323 -2.63 0.87 18.77
C ILE A 323 -1.77 -0.34 19.14
N PRO A 324 -1.81 -1.44 18.38
CA PRO A 324 -1.12 -2.68 18.73
C PRO A 324 0.39 -2.54 18.72
N GLU A 325 1.07 -3.43 19.43
CA GLU A 325 2.51 -3.64 19.26
C GLU A 325 2.80 -4.02 17.80
N LEU A 326 3.87 -3.43 17.23
CA LEU A 326 4.32 -3.70 15.86
C LEU A 326 5.82 -3.88 15.82
N LYS A 327 6.28 -4.98 15.24
CA LYS A 327 7.69 -5.19 14.87
C LYS A 327 7.76 -5.51 13.40
N ASN A 328 8.39 -4.65 12.62
CA ASN A 328 8.53 -4.79 11.17
C ASN A 328 10.01 -4.84 10.79
N ARG A 329 10.37 -5.80 9.94
CA ARG A 329 11.70 -5.94 9.35
C ARG A 329 11.54 -6.14 7.86
N ALA A 330 12.24 -5.34 7.09
CA ALA A 330 12.31 -5.48 5.65
C ALA A 330 13.78 -5.48 5.21
N LEU A 331 14.12 -6.37 4.29
CA LEU A 331 15.43 -6.43 3.65
C LEU A 331 15.22 -6.78 2.18
N GLY A 332 15.97 -6.15 1.30
CA GLY A 332 15.92 -6.48 -0.10
C GLY A 332 17.12 -6.00 -0.88
N PHE A 333 17.23 -6.51 -2.09
CA PHE A 333 18.21 -6.05 -3.04
C PHE A 333 17.59 -5.89 -4.43
N ARG A 334 18.20 -5.04 -5.23
CA ARG A 334 17.95 -4.89 -6.67
C ARG A 334 19.29 -4.81 -7.38
N ALA A 335 19.44 -5.56 -8.45
CA ALA A 335 20.63 -5.52 -9.28
C ALA A 335 20.25 -5.50 -10.75
N TYR A 336 21.09 -4.87 -11.56
CA TYR A 336 20.94 -4.97 -13.01
C TYR A 336 22.28 -5.27 -13.69
N TYR A 337 22.17 -5.87 -14.87
CA TYR A 337 23.27 -6.06 -15.81
C TYR A 337 22.82 -5.66 -17.22
N LYS A 338 23.57 -4.77 -17.86
CA LYS A 338 23.34 -4.36 -19.26
C LYS A 338 23.95 -5.40 -20.20
N THR A 339 23.11 -6.13 -20.93
CA THR A 339 23.51 -7.18 -21.88
C THR A 339 24.00 -6.63 -23.20
N GLY A 340 24.23 -5.34 -23.29
CA GLY A 340 24.69 -4.55 -24.43
C GLY A 340 24.15 -3.13 -24.33
N ILE A 341 24.17 -2.43 -25.44
CA ILE A 341 23.74 -1.01 -25.53
C ILE A 341 22.22 -0.89 -25.32
N TYR A 342 21.47 -1.90 -25.74
CA TYR A 342 20.01 -1.84 -25.84
C TYR A 342 19.30 -2.86 -24.94
N GLY A 343 20.05 -3.68 -24.21
CA GLY A 343 19.51 -4.75 -23.38
C GLY A 343 19.85 -4.56 -21.91
N LYS A 344 18.91 -4.90 -21.00
CA LYS A 344 19.08 -4.85 -19.55
C LYS A 344 18.36 -6.02 -18.88
N LEU A 345 19.10 -6.77 -18.06
CA LEU A 345 18.54 -7.75 -17.13
C LEU A 345 18.48 -7.14 -15.73
N THR A 346 17.34 -7.22 -15.09
CA THR A 346 17.13 -6.74 -13.71
C THR A 346 16.68 -7.90 -12.83
N ALA A 347 17.26 -8.04 -11.67
CA ALA A 347 16.90 -9.02 -10.64
C ALA A 347 16.57 -8.31 -9.33
N GLU A 348 15.53 -8.76 -8.65
CA GLU A 348 15.08 -8.22 -7.37
C GLU A 348 14.73 -9.34 -6.42
N TYR A 349 14.96 -9.08 -5.14
CA TYR A 349 14.46 -9.89 -4.05
C TYR A 349 14.14 -9.03 -2.85
N ARG A 350 13.07 -9.37 -2.13
CA ARG A 350 12.67 -8.73 -0.87
C ARG A 350 12.14 -9.77 0.09
N SER A 351 12.46 -9.57 1.35
CA SER A 351 11.93 -10.33 2.48
C SER A 351 11.39 -9.36 3.51
N MET A 352 10.16 -9.58 3.95
CA MET A 352 9.47 -8.76 4.94
C MET A 352 8.93 -9.66 6.03
N HIS A 353 9.15 -9.27 7.27
CA HIS A 353 8.62 -9.94 8.44
C HIS A 353 7.94 -8.94 9.34
N GLU A 354 6.68 -9.16 9.62
CA GLU A 354 5.87 -8.35 10.50
C GLU A 354 5.30 -9.17 11.65
N TYR A 355 5.32 -8.60 12.84
CA TYR A 355 4.66 -9.10 14.04
C TYR A 355 3.74 -8.02 14.56
N ARG A 356 2.49 -8.37 14.87
CA ARG A 356 1.50 -7.50 15.53
C ARG A 356 0.87 -8.23 16.69
N ARG A 357 0.57 -7.48 17.77
CA ARG A 357 -0.15 -7.98 18.93
C ARG A 357 -0.95 -6.83 19.55
N GLY A 358 -2.27 -6.97 19.52
CA GLY A 358 -3.19 -6.06 20.20
C GLY A 358 -4.11 -6.78 21.18
N GLY A 359 -4.89 -6.01 21.92
CA GLY A 359 -5.73 -6.46 23.01
C GLY A 359 -5.10 -6.19 24.36
N ASP A 360 -5.27 -7.08 25.32
CA ASP A 360 -4.71 -6.97 26.68
C ASP A 360 -3.69 -8.09 26.98
N ARG A 361 -3.14 -8.09 28.21
CA ARG A 361 -2.20 -9.11 28.73
C ARG A 361 -1.10 -9.47 27.74
N LEU A 362 -0.42 -8.47 27.18
CA LEU A 362 0.52 -8.61 26.06
C LEU A 362 1.79 -9.42 26.39
N SER A 363 2.13 -9.59 27.66
CA SER A 363 3.20 -10.46 28.15
C SER A 363 2.85 -11.94 28.14
N GLU A 364 1.57 -12.27 28.02
CA GLU A 364 1.03 -13.62 28.07
C GLU A 364 0.77 -14.17 26.65
N ALA A 365 0.50 -15.48 26.55
CA ALA A 365 0.12 -16.06 25.28
C ALA A 365 -1.24 -15.50 24.81
N PRO A 366 -1.50 -15.37 23.50
CA PRO A 366 -2.75 -14.81 23.00
C PRO A 366 -4.01 -15.44 23.57
N PHE A 367 -4.05 -16.75 23.76
CA PHE A 367 -5.22 -17.46 24.31
C PHE A 367 -5.45 -17.19 25.81
N GLN A 368 -4.50 -16.55 26.50
CA GLN A 368 -4.61 -16.16 27.91
C GLN A 368 -5.12 -14.73 28.09
N ALA A 369 -5.33 -14.00 27.02
CA ALA A 369 -5.86 -12.64 27.03
C ALA A 369 -7.38 -12.61 27.03
N ARG A 370 -7.97 -11.51 27.50
CA ARG A 370 -9.41 -11.24 27.38
C ARG A 370 -9.78 -10.96 25.93
N ILE A 371 -8.93 -10.20 25.23
CA ILE A 371 -8.96 -10.00 23.78
C ILE A 371 -7.54 -10.10 23.26
N ALA A 372 -7.34 -10.88 22.21
CA ALA A 372 -6.07 -10.97 21.53
C ALA A 372 -6.23 -11.02 20.03
N GLU A 373 -5.60 -10.08 19.35
CA GLU A 373 -5.31 -10.19 17.95
C GLU A 373 -3.80 -10.27 17.75
N TYR A 374 -3.35 -11.41 17.27
CA TYR A 374 -1.95 -11.70 17.02
C TYR A 374 -1.74 -12.10 15.56
N LEU A 375 -0.73 -11.49 14.96
CA LEU A 375 -0.39 -11.73 13.55
C LEU A 375 1.12 -11.80 13.38
N GLN A 376 1.57 -12.78 12.63
CA GLN A 376 2.90 -12.81 12.05
C GLN A 376 2.80 -13.02 10.55
N HIS A 377 3.43 -12.13 9.77
CA HIS A 377 3.56 -12.26 8.33
C HIS A 377 5.01 -12.44 7.94
N PHE A 378 5.27 -13.43 7.08
CA PHE A 378 6.53 -13.63 6.40
C PHE A 378 6.25 -13.56 4.91
N VAL A 379 6.81 -12.56 4.25
CA VAL A 379 6.61 -12.31 2.83
C VAL A 379 7.95 -12.31 2.13
N ASP A 380 8.19 -13.30 1.27
CA ASP A 380 9.37 -13.40 0.44
C ASP A 380 8.97 -13.28 -1.02
N GLY A 381 9.58 -12.36 -1.74
CA GLY A 381 9.25 -12.13 -3.13
C GLY A 381 10.47 -11.77 -3.97
N GLY A 382 10.44 -12.14 -5.24
CA GLY A 382 11.50 -11.82 -6.17
C GLY A 382 11.02 -11.72 -7.60
N SER A 383 11.83 -11.10 -8.45
CA SER A 383 11.53 -10.97 -9.87
C SER A 383 12.79 -10.92 -10.73
N LEU A 384 12.63 -11.39 -11.95
CA LEU A 384 13.58 -11.22 -13.04
C LEU A 384 12.88 -10.49 -14.19
N ARG A 385 13.55 -9.52 -14.78
CA ARG A 385 13.05 -8.78 -15.93
C ARG A 385 14.16 -8.59 -16.94
N PHE A 386 13.86 -8.86 -18.20
CA PHE A 386 14.73 -8.58 -19.33
C PHE A 386 14.05 -7.59 -20.26
N ASP A 387 14.71 -6.46 -20.50
CA ASP A 387 14.28 -5.41 -21.42
C ASP A 387 15.25 -5.34 -22.60
N GLN A 388 14.73 -5.26 -23.81
CA GLN A 388 15.51 -5.12 -25.03
C GLN A 388 14.84 -4.12 -25.98
N THR A 389 15.64 -3.22 -26.54
CA THR A 389 15.20 -2.27 -27.58
C THR A 389 16.05 -2.46 -28.83
N THR A 390 15.49 -2.22 -30.00
CA THR A 390 16.28 -2.20 -31.25
C THR A 390 17.13 -0.94 -31.36
N ALA A 391 18.15 -0.96 -32.17
CA ALA A 391 19.05 0.18 -32.39
C ALA A 391 18.33 1.44 -32.90
N GLU A 392 17.27 1.25 -33.67
CA GLU A 392 16.44 2.33 -34.20
C GLU A 392 15.43 2.86 -33.19
N GLY A 393 15.24 2.13 -32.05
CA GLY A 393 14.31 2.52 -30.97
C GLY A 393 12.82 2.36 -31.33
N ASN A 394 12.54 1.71 -32.49
CA ASN A 394 11.18 1.48 -32.96
C ASN A 394 10.53 0.28 -32.28
N ASP A 395 11.31 -0.74 -31.97
CA ASP A 395 10.83 -1.95 -31.31
C ASP A 395 11.43 -2.10 -29.94
N SER A 396 10.61 -2.48 -28.97
CA SER A 396 11.08 -2.90 -27.68
C SER A 396 10.26 -4.08 -27.16
N PHE A 397 10.92 -4.97 -26.45
CA PHE A 397 10.23 -6.02 -25.72
C PHE A 397 10.75 -6.15 -24.30
N SER A 398 9.86 -6.55 -23.42
CA SER A 398 10.13 -6.80 -22.01
C SER A 398 9.58 -8.17 -21.66
N LEU A 399 10.39 -9.02 -21.05
CA LEU A 399 9.98 -10.30 -20.47
C LEU A 399 10.19 -10.25 -18.98
N TYR A 400 9.28 -10.83 -18.22
CA TYR A 400 9.45 -10.90 -16.77
C TYR A 400 8.88 -12.19 -16.19
N ALA A 401 9.41 -12.56 -15.03
CA ALA A 401 8.87 -13.56 -14.13
C ALA A 401 8.99 -13.03 -12.71
N SER A 402 7.94 -13.17 -11.93
CA SER A 402 7.93 -12.79 -10.51
C SER A 402 7.22 -13.84 -9.67
N GLY A 403 7.70 -14.03 -8.44
CA GLY A 403 7.07 -14.93 -7.49
C GLY A 403 7.08 -14.37 -6.10
N GLN A 404 6.07 -14.72 -5.32
CA GLN A 404 5.93 -14.33 -3.93
C GLN A 404 5.39 -15.48 -3.10
N LYS A 405 5.95 -15.67 -1.91
CA LYS A 405 5.46 -16.58 -0.90
C LYS A 405 5.04 -15.81 0.33
N VAL A 406 3.87 -16.12 0.86
CA VAL A 406 3.36 -15.55 2.11
C VAL A 406 3.09 -16.68 3.10
N LEU A 407 3.59 -16.52 4.32
CA LEU A 407 3.19 -17.32 5.47
C LEU A 407 2.61 -16.36 6.51
N ARG A 408 1.36 -16.59 6.89
CA ARG A 408 0.70 -15.88 7.96
C ARG A 408 0.39 -16.83 9.11
N LYS A 409 0.74 -16.44 10.31
CA LYS A 409 0.26 -17.04 11.54
C LYS A 409 -0.65 -16.03 12.23
N SER A 410 -1.79 -16.47 12.70
CA SER A 410 -2.79 -15.59 13.30
C SER A 410 -3.39 -16.20 14.56
N TYR A 411 -3.85 -15.33 15.42
CA TYR A 411 -4.78 -15.65 16.50
C TYR A 411 -5.80 -14.52 16.55
N TYR A 412 -7.05 -14.87 16.43
CA TYR A 412 -8.19 -13.98 16.64
C TYR A 412 -9.05 -14.62 17.69
N GLY A 413 -8.96 -14.15 18.87
CA GLY A 413 -9.67 -14.75 19.96
C GLY A 413 -9.71 -13.84 21.16
N GLY A 414 -10.50 -14.21 22.04
CA GLY A 414 -10.64 -13.74 23.38
C GLY A 414 -11.69 -14.63 23.91
N GLY A 415 -11.49 -15.11 24.93
CA GLY A 415 -12.50 -15.80 25.66
C GLY A 415 -12.08 -15.59 27.04
N ASN A 416 -13.00 -15.49 27.82
CA ASN A 416 -12.84 -15.44 29.23
C ASN A 416 -11.76 -16.46 29.66
N TYR A 417 -10.46 -16.09 29.53
CA TYR A 417 -9.45 -16.35 30.50
C TYR A 417 -9.02 -17.81 30.68
N ALA A 418 -7.88 -18.16 30.14
CA ALA A 418 -7.28 -19.43 30.56
C ALA A 418 -7.15 -19.52 32.09
N ASP A 419 -6.88 -18.44 32.81
CA ASP A 419 -6.90 -18.45 34.28
C ASP A 419 -8.32 -18.46 34.86
N GLU A 420 -9.29 -17.88 34.17
CA GLU A 420 -10.70 -17.90 34.61
C GLU A 420 -11.50 -19.01 33.93
N LEU A 421 -11.07 -19.57 32.81
CA LEU A 421 -11.64 -20.77 32.20
C LEU A 421 -10.99 -22.06 32.70
N LEU A 422 -9.69 -22.06 32.97
CA LEU A 422 -9.00 -23.23 33.54
C LEU A 422 -9.21 -23.33 35.06
N LYS A 423 -9.33 -22.21 35.79
CA LYS A 423 -9.72 -22.23 37.22
C LYS A 423 -11.12 -22.76 37.43
N PRO A 424 -12.17 -22.37 36.71
CA PRO A 424 -13.45 -23.03 36.73
C PRO A 424 -13.36 -24.50 36.34
N LEU A 425 -12.65 -24.87 35.27
CA LEU A 425 -12.47 -26.27 34.87
C LEU A 425 -11.79 -27.14 35.93
N ILE A 426 -10.91 -26.53 36.74
CA ILE A 426 -10.26 -27.23 37.86
C ILE A 426 -11.17 -27.28 39.08
N ASN A 427 -11.97 -26.22 39.29
CA ASN A 427 -12.76 -26.02 40.53
C ASN A 427 -14.27 -26.23 40.35
N LEU A 428 -14.80 -26.22 39.11
CA LEU A 428 -16.20 -26.50 38.85
C LEU A 428 -16.50 -27.98 39.10
N PRO A 429 -17.58 -28.28 39.83
CA PRO A 429 -18.10 -29.64 39.94
C PRO A 429 -18.46 -30.12 38.52
N ARG A 430 -18.00 -31.33 38.14
CA ARG A 430 -18.31 -31.88 36.81
C ARG A 430 -19.80 -32.14 36.60
N GLY A 431 -20.59 -32.12 37.64
CA GLY A 431 -22.01 -32.36 37.61
C GLY A 431 -22.36 -33.77 37.06
N ASN A 432 -23.65 -34.06 36.97
CA ASN A 432 -24.15 -35.25 36.29
C ASN A 432 -25.33 -34.88 35.42
N ALA A 433 -25.18 -34.98 34.10
CA ALA A 433 -26.19 -34.61 33.10
C ALA A 433 -27.51 -35.42 33.22
N GLN A 434 -27.48 -36.53 34.00
CA GLN A 434 -28.65 -37.38 34.26
C GLN A 434 -29.09 -37.36 35.76
N GLY A 435 -28.50 -36.46 36.57
CA GLY A 435 -28.74 -36.30 37.98
C GLY A 435 -29.88 -35.37 38.31
N THR A 436 -29.81 -34.78 39.52
CA THR A 436 -30.70 -33.76 39.98
C THR A 436 -30.61 -32.49 39.15
N ASP A 437 -31.57 -31.60 39.25
CA ASP A 437 -31.55 -30.35 38.45
C ASP A 437 -30.34 -29.48 38.79
N GLU A 438 -29.81 -29.53 40.01
CA GLU A 438 -28.58 -28.84 40.40
C GLU A 438 -27.34 -29.50 39.75
N GLU A 439 -27.28 -30.83 39.71
CA GLU A 439 -26.17 -31.56 39.06
C GLU A 439 -26.20 -31.39 37.53
N LYS A 440 -27.38 -31.27 36.91
CA LYS A 440 -27.53 -30.92 35.48
C LYS A 440 -27.02 -29.54 35.18
N LYS A 441 -27.38 -28.54 35.98
CA LYS A 441 -26.91 -27.19 35.85
C LYS A 441 -25.41 -27.08 36.00
N GLN A 442 -24.81 -27.78 36.95
CA GLN A 442 -23.35 -27.86 37.13
C GLN A 442 -22.67 -28.54 35.92
N ALA A 443 -23.28 -29.59 35.33
CA ALA A 443 -22.76 -30.23 34.14
C ALA A 443 -22.82 -29.30 32.90
N GLU A 444 -23.88 -28.51 32.75
CA GLU A 444 -24.01 -27.50 31.69
C GLU A 444 -22.98 -26.39 31.85
N GLU A 445 -22.80 -25.86 33.06
CA GLU A 445 -21.78 -24.84 33.33
C GLU A 445 -20.34 -25.36 33.06
N TYR A 446 -20.05 -26.60 33.49
CA TYR A 446 -18.76 -27.22 33.23
C TYR A 446 -18.52 -27.44 31.72
N GLN A 447 -19.52 -27.93 30.99
CA GLN A 447 -19.40 -28.16 29.54
C GLN A 447 -19.21 -26.84 28.79
N LYS A 448 -19.95 -25.82 29.14
CA LYS A 448 -19.78 -24.46 28.57
C LYS A 448 -18.35 -23.95 28.77
N ALA A 449 -17.83 -24.00 29.99
CA ALA A 449 -16.48 -23.57 30.32
C ALA A 449 -15.42 -24.37 29.56
N TYR A 450 -15.63 -25.70 29.40
CA TYR A 450 -14.75 -26.56 28.60
C TYR A 450 -14.75 -26.19 27.11
N ASP A 451 -15.94 -25.96 26.54
CA ASP A 451 -16.10 -25.60 25.13
C ASP A 451 -15.48 -24.22 24.81
N ASP A 452 -15.63 -23.26 25.71
CA ASP A 452 -15.04 -21.92 25.60
C ASP A 452 -13.51 -21.99 25.68
N ALA A 453 -12.95 -22.78 26.60
CA ALA A 453 -11.51 -23.03 26.67
C ALA A 453 -10.97 -23.70 25.40
N LEU A 454 -11.70 -24.66 24.85
CA LEU A 454 -11.33 -25.37 23.60
C LEU A 454 -11.37 -24.40 22.42
N LYS A 455 -12.38 -23.53 22.32
CA LYS A 455 -12.46 -22.47 21.29
C LYS A 455 -11.25 -21.54 21.35
N ALA A 456 -10.88 -21.04 22.53
CA ALA A 456 -9.72 -20.19 22.71
C ALA A 456 -8.41 -20.86 22.27
N LEU A 457 -8.20 -22.13 22.65
CA LEU A 457 -7.02 -22.88 22.25
C LEU A 457 -6.95 -23.19 20.75
N THR A 458 -8.09 -23.33 20.08
CA THR A 458 -8.17 -23.65 18.65
C THR A 458 -8.26 -22.44 17.73
N ALA A 459 -8.34 -21.22 18.28
CA ALA A 459 -8.43 -19.97 17.49
C ALA A 459 -7.15 -19.57 16.73
N TYR A 460 -6.07 -20.36 16.85
CA TYR A 460 -4.87 -20.19 16.05
C TYR A 460 -5.10 -20.55 14.59
N GLY A 461 -4.50 -19.78 13.68
CA GLY A 461 -4.56 -20.00 12.26
C GLY A 461 -3.18 -19.99 11.61
N GLU A 462 -3.04 -20.73 10.53
CA GLU A 462 -1.91 -20.68 9.62
C GLU A 462 -2.41 -20.59 8.19
N THR A 463 -1.96 -19.56 7.46
CA THR A 463 -2.31 -19.35 6.06
C THR A 463 -1.04 -19.31 5.23
N LYS A 464 -1.01 -20.08 4.15
CA LYS A 464 0.10 -20.13 3.17
C LYS A 464 -0.40 -19.66 1.82
N GLY A 465 0.29 -18.70 1.23
CA GLY A 465 0.06 -18.20 -0.11
C GLY A 465 1.31 -18.37 -0.97
N PHE A 466 1.12 -18.68 -2.23
CA PHE A 466 2.17 -18.63 -3.24
C PHE A 466 1.58 -18.05 -4.51
N ASP A 467 2.22 -16.98 -5.01
CA ASP A 467 1.84 -16.30 -6.23
C ASP A 467 3.00 -16.35 -7.21
N PHE A 468 2.72 -16.66 -8.45
CA PHE A 468 3.66 -16.61 -9.57
C PHE A 468 3.01 -15.87 -10.74
N GLN A 469 3.73 -14.97 -11.37
CA GLN A 469 3.31 -14.28 -12.57
C GLN A 469 4.47 -14.21 -13.56
N GLY A 470 4.19 -14.49 -14.82
CA GLY A 470 5.13 -14.31 -15.92
C GLY A 470 4.45 -13.71 -17.12
N GLY A 471 5.19 -12.93 -17.89
CA GLY A 471 4.60 -12.30 -19.06
C GLY A 471 5.62 -11.58 -19.93
N GLY A 472 5.10 -11.08 -21.04
CA GLY A 472 5.87 -10.29 -21.98
C GLY A 472 5.06 -9.16 -22.58
N THR A 473 5.76 -8.11 -22.95
CA THR A 473 5.22 -6.94 -23.66
C THR A 473 6.07 -6.65 -24.87
N TYR A 474 5.46 -6.44 -26.00
CA TYR A 474 6.09 -5.95 -27.23
C TYR A 474 5.51 -4.59 -27.59
N VAL A 475 6.37 -3.65 -27.96
CA VAL A 475 5.98 -2.30 -28.36
C VAL A 475 6.60 -2.02 -29.72
N HIS A 476 5.79 -1.60 -30.69
CA HIS A 476 6.23 -1.14 -31.99
C HIS A 476 5.79 0.30 -32.23
N LYS A 477 6.75 1.16 -32.58
CA LYS A 477 6.52 2.56 -32.95
C LYS A 477 6.54 2.69 -34.48
N PHE A 478 5.36 2.87 -35.05
CA PHE A 478 5.21 3.14 -36.45
C PHE A 478 5.62 4.58 -36.82
N PRO A 479 5.96 4.86 -38.09
CA PRO A 479 6.05 6.24 -38.56
C PRO A 479 4.76 7.01 -38.29
N LYS A 480 4.86 8.35 -38.18
CA LYS A 480 3.70 9.25 -37.95
C LYS A 480 3.04 9.10 -36.58
N SER A 481 3.84 8.87 -35.52
CA SER A 481 3.38 8.97 -34.13
C SER A 481 2.38 7.91 -33.65
N LEU A 482 2.29 6.78 -34.32
CA LEU A 482 1.45 5.65 -33.94
C LEU A 482 2.30 4.62 -33.19
N THR A 483 1.79 4.12 -32.05
CA THR A 483 2.45 3.10 -31.25
C THR A 483 1.48 1.96 -30.95
N LEU A 484 1.91 0.74 -31.23
CA LEU A 484 1.21 -0.49 -30.85
C LEU A 484 1.90 -1.12 -29.66
N THR A 485 1.15 -1.47 -28.64
CA THR A 485 1.61 -2.28 -27.50
C THR A 485 0.79 -3.55 -27.44
N VAL A 486 1.45 -4.70 -27.41
CA VAL A 486 0.82 -6.02 -27.27
C VAL A 486 1.47 -6.73 -26.09
N GLY A 487 0.68 -7.36 -25.23
CA GLY A 487 1.23 -8.11 -24.14
C GLY A 487 0.40 -9.33 -23.75
N ALA A 488 1.09 -10.32 -23.19
CA ALA A 488 0.45 -11.52 -22.65
C ALA A 488 1.05 -11.85 -21.28
N GLU A 489 0.20 -12.34 -20.39
CA GLU A 489 0.56 -12.64 -19.00
C GLU A 489 -0.12 -13.93 -18.54
N GLY A 490 0.58 -14.71 -17.71
CA GLY A 490 0.02 -15.83 -16.97
C GLY A 490 0.26 -15.64 -15.48
N ALA A 491 -0.75 -15.88 -14.66
CA ALA A 491 -0.65 -15.85 -13.21
C ALA A 491 -1.20 -17.13 -12.59
N TYR A 492 -0.52 -17.59 -11.56
CA TYR A 492 -0.89 -18.74 -10.74
C TYR A 492 -0.80 -18.37 -9.28
N SER A 493 -1.88 -18.51 -8.54
CA SER A 493 -1.97 -18.18 -7.12
C SER A 493 -2.56 -19.35 -6.34
N THR A 494 -1.96 -19.67 -5.20
CA THR A 494 -2.48 -20.64 -4.25
C THR A 494 -2.70 -19.97 -2.89
N LEU A 495 -3.75 -20.37 -2.21
CA LEU A 495 -4.05 -19.97 -0.84
C LEU A 495 -4.53 -21.17 -0.06
N ASN A 496 -3.76 -21.60 0.94
CA ASN A 496 -4.13 -22.62 1.89
C ASN A 496 -4.29 -21.98 3.27
N ASP A 497 -5.51 -21.91 3.78
CA ASP A 497 -5.84 -21.35 5.09
C ASP A 497 -6.38 -22.42 6.04
N LYS A 498 -5.77 -22.52 7.22
CA LYS A 498 -6.12 -23.44 8.31
C LYS A 498 -6.40 -22.63 9.57
N SER A 499 -7.41 -21.80 9.52
CA SER A 499 -7.82 -21.00 10.67
C SER A 499 -8.76 -21.79 11.57
N GLY A 500 -8.48 -21.83 12.88
CA GLY A 500 -9.22 -22.64 13.83
C GLY A 500 -10.69 -22.24 14.02
N TYR A 501 -11.04 -21.01 13.61
CA TYR A 501 -12.44 -20.55 13.60
C TYR A 501 -13.23 -21.00 12.36
N ARG A 502 -12.60 -21.66 11.36
CA ARG A 502 -13.27 -22.24 10.19
C ARG A 502 -13.53 -23.73 10.38
N ALA A 503 -14.69 -24.21 9.92
CA ALA A 503 -14.98 -25.64 9.89
C ALA A 503 -14.11 -26.39 8.88
N HIS A 504 -13.98 -25.77 7.71
CA HIS A 504 -13.20 -26.29 6.61
C HIS A 504 -12.11 -25.29 6.24
N GLY A 505 -10.89 -25.75 6.04
CA GLY A 505 -9.81 -24.90 5.53
C GLY A 505 -10.10 -24.43 4.11
N ILE A 506 -9.49 -23.30 3.73
CA ILE A 506 -9.48 -22.86 2.34
C ILE A 506 -8.29 -23.53 1.64
N ASP A 507 -8.51 -24.13 0.50
CA ASP A 507 -7.48 -24.64 -0.41
C ASP A 507 -7.80 -24.13 -1.83
N GLN A 508 -7.52 -22.84 -2.03
CA GLN A 508 -7.86 -22.13 -3.25
C GLN A 508 -6.68 -22.13 -4.23
N VAL A 509 -6.99 -22.39 -5.49
CA VAL A 509 -6.06 -22.17 -6.60
C VAL A 509 -6.73 -21.29 -7.64
N THR A 510 -6.06 -20.20 -8.00
CA THR A 510 -6.51 -19.30 -9.07
C THR A 510 -5.49 -19.30 -10.20
N THR A 511 -5.93 -19.53 -11.42
CA THR A 511 -5.11 -19.43 -12.62
C THR A 511 -5.72 -18.38 -13.53
N THR A 512 -4.89 -17.44 -13.99
CA THR A 512 -5.32 -16.37 -14.90
C THR A 512 -4.42 -16.35 -16.13
N TRP A 513 -5.04 -16.29 -17.32
CA TRP A 513 -4.37 -16.03 -18.59
C TRP A 513 -4.91 -14.75 -19.17
N SER A 514 -4.04 -13.90 -19.62
CA SER A 514 -4.42 -12.56 -20.04
C SER A 514 -3.67 -12.12 -21.30
N GLN A 515 -4.40 -11.38 -22.13
CA GLN A 515 -3.83 -10.65 -23.26
C GLN A 515 -4.30 -9.21 -23.21
N TYR A 516 -3.43 -8.25 -23.47
CA TYR A 516 -3.78 -6.84 -23.57
C TYR A 516 -3.12 -6.21 -24.81
N ASP A 517 -3.90 -5.32 -25.44
CA ASP A 517 -3.50 -4.63 -26.65
C ASP A 517 -3.85 -3.15 -26.54
N GLN A 518 -2.98 -2.27 -27.02
CA GLN A 518 -3.19 -0.83 -27.04
C GLN A 518 -2.67 -0.24 -28.33
N LEU A 519 -3.45 0.66 -28.91
CA LEU A 519 -3.06 1.51 -30.02
C LEU A 519 -3.07 2.95 -29.53
N GLU A 520 -1.93 3.64 -29.67
CA GLU A 520 -1.74 5.02 -29.24
C GLU A 520 -1.28 5.86 -30.41
N TYR A 521 -2.01 6.92 -30.72
CA TYR A 521 -1.61 7.98 -31.66
C TYR A 521 -1.27 9.22 -30.84
N SER A 522 0.00 9.68 -30.91
CA SER A 522 0.49 10.77 -30.06
C SER A 522 1.22 11.83 -30.88
N THR A 523 0.75 13.06 -30.80
CA THR A 523 1.39 14.27 -31.30
C THR A 523 1.66 15.23 -30.14
N ASP A 524 2.31 16.38 -30.40
CA ASP A 524 2.51 17.40 -29.35
C ASP A 524 1.20 17.91 -28.76
N ARG A 525 0.14 18.03 -29.58
CA ARG A 525 -1.17 18.56 -29.14
C ARG A 525 -2.17 17.47 -28.77
N TRP A 526 -2.20 16.35 -29.49
CA TRP A 526 -3.22 15.32 -29.33
C TRP A 526 -2.59 13.98 -28.98
N ASN A 527 -3.25 13.27 -28.09
CA ASN A 527 -2.99 11.86 -27.87
C ASN A 527 -4.34 11.12 -27.80
N PHE A 528 -4.46 10.07 -28.58
CA PHE A 528 -5.60 9.16 -28.57
C PHE A 528 -5.09 7.76 -28.25
N LEU A 529 -5.62 7.15 -27.21
CA LEU A 529 -5.31 5.77 -26.85
C LEU A 529 -6.59 4.96 -26.80
N LEU A 530 -6.59 3.84 -27.49
CA LEU A 530 -7.61 2.80 -27.41
C LEU A 530 -6.94 1.49 -27.04
N GLY A 531 -7.48 0.78 -26.07
CA GLY A 531 -6.93 -0.49 -25.64
C GLY A 531 -7.97 -1.36 -24.95
N GLY A 532 -7.58 -2.59 -24.72
CA GLY A 532 -8.40 -3.56 -24.00
C GLY A 532 -7.57 -4.73 -23.52
N ARG A 533 -8.17 -5.48 -22.60
CA ARG A 533 -7.59 -6.69 -22.02
C ARG A 533 -8.65 -7.78 -21.94
N PHE A 534 -8.25 -8.98 -22.31
CA PHE A 534 -8.99 -10.20 -22.08
C PHE A 534 -8.34 -10.98 -20.94
N ASP A 535 -9.14 -11.40 -19.96
CA ASP A 535 -8.70 -12.22 -18.85
C ASP A 535 -9.55 -13.50 -18.81
N TYR A 536 -8.90 -14.65 -18.79
CA TYR A 536 -9.51 -15.94 -18.49
C TYR A 536 -9.12 -16.34 -17.08
N VAL A 537 -10.09 -16.41 -16.17
CA VAL A 537 -9.89 -16.70 -14.75
C VAL A 537 -10.54 -18.02 -14.38
N ARG A 538 -9.75 -18.93 -13.82
CA ARG A 538 -10.22 -20.21 -13.29
C ARG A 538 -9.94 -20.28 -11.79
N LEU A 539 -10.98 -20.55 -11.01
CA LEU A 539 -10.92 -20.73 -9.55
C LEU A 539 -11.30 -22.15 -9.18
N THR A 540 -10.49 -22.79 -8.33
CA THR A 540 -10.76 -24.11 -7.76
C THR A 540 -10.59 -24.10 -6.25
N GLN A 541 -11.37 -24.97 -5.56
CA GLN A 541 -11.30 -25.20 -4.12
C GLN A 541 -11.12 -26.69 -3.86
N GLY A 542 -10.06 -27.08 -3.12
CA GLY A 542 -9.75 -28.48 -2.86
C GLY A 542 -9.57 -29.32 -4.13
N GLY A 543 -9.03 -28.70 -5.20
CA GLY A 543 -8.85 -29.33 -6.51
C GLY A 543 -10.12 -29.43 -7.36
N GLN A 544 -11.30 -29.10 -6.82
CA GLN A 544 -12.57 -29.11 -7.55
C GLN A 544 -12.91 -27.73 -8.10
N LYS A 545 -13.65 -27.69 -9.22
CA LYS A 545 -14.16 -26.45 -9.80
C LYS A 545 -15.16 -25.82 -8.83
N SER A 546 -14.93 -24.56 -8.49
CA SER A 546 -15.71 -23.82 -7.52
C SER A 546 -16.82 -22.99 -8.17
N ILE A 547 -16.45 -22.24 -9.22
CA ILE A 547 -17.33 -21.43 -10.05
C ILE A 547 -17.00 -21.71 -11.51
N ASP A 548 -17.90 -21.30 -12.41
CA ASP A 548 -17.60 -21.35 -13.85
C ASP A 548 -16.41 -20.45 -14.19
N PRO A 549 -15.51 -20.87 -15.11
CA PRO A 549 -14.42 -20.00 -15.54
C PRO A 549 -14.96 -18.70 -16.12
N LEU A 550 -14.33 -17.59 -15.73
CA LEU A 550 -14.73 -16.26 -16.17
C LEU A 550 -13.91 -15.85 -17.40
N LEU A 551 -14.58 -15.31 -18.43
CA LEU A 551 -13.96 -14.64 -19.55
C LEU A 551 -14.35 -13.16 -19.52
N ILE A 552 -13.38 -12.30 -19.25
CA ILE A 552 -13.61 -10.90 -18.92
C ILE A 552 -12.90 -10.02 -19.94
N PHE A 553 -13.64 -9.08 -20.52
CA PHE A 553 -13.06 -8.03 -21.35
C PHE A 553 -13.13 -6.68 -20.63
N SER A 554 -11.97 -5.98 -20.56
CA SER A 554 -11.82 -4.68 -19.92
C SER A 554 -11.32 -3.65 -20.93
N PRO A 555 -12.20 -2.83 -21.54
CA PRO A 555 -11.81 -1.78 -22.49
C PRO A 555 -11.28 -0.54 -21.76
N ARG A 556 -10.49 0.26 -22.50
CA ARG A 556 -10.10 1.63 -22.11
C ARG A 556 -9.98 2.53 -23.33
N ALA A 557 -10.31 3.81 -23.15
CA ALA A 557 -10.11 4.85 -24.15
C ALA A 557 -9.70 6.16 -23.46
N ASN A 558 -8.67 6.79 -23.99
CA ASN A 558 -8.17 8.05 -23.45
C ASN A 558 -7.96 9.07 -24.58
N VAL A 559 -8.29 10.31 -24.28
CA VAL A 559 -8.00 11.46 -25.15
C VAL A 559 -7.29 12.51 -24.32
N ARG A 560 -6.13 12.97 -24.80
CA ARG A 560 -5.43 14.13 -24.26
C ARG A 560 -5.34 15.21 -25.33
N PHE A 561 -5.62 16.43 -24.91
CA PHE A 561 -5.46 17.62 -25.73
C PHE A 561 -4.62 18.66 -24.98
N ASN A 562 -3.55 19.13 -25.60
CA ASN A 562 -2.69 20.19 -25.09
C ASN A 562 -2.94 21.49 -25.92
N PRO A 563 -3.82 22.39 -25.46
CA PRO A 563 -4.02 23.68 -26.12
C PRO A 563 -2.75 24.50 -26.19
N THR A 564 -1.96 24.46 -25.13
CA THR A 564 -0.62 25.05 -24.99
C THR A 564 0.37 24.02 -24.45
N LYS A 565 1.65 24.39 -24.36
CA LYS A 565 2.67 23.53 -23.73
C LYS A 565 2.45 23.35 -22.22
N ASP A 566 1.72 24.28 -21.62
CA ASP A 566 1.56 24.37 -20.16
C ASP A 566 0.19 23.88 -19.69
N LEU A 567 -0.75 23.59 -20.58
CA LEU A 567 -2.09 23.12 -20.26
C LEU A 567 -2.36 21.78 -20.96
N SER A 568 -2.70 20.78 -20.17
CA SER A 568 -3.16 19.47 -20.65
C SER A 568 -4.58 19.22 -20.18
N LEU A 569 -5.45 18.88 -21.11
CA LEU A 569 -6.83 18.42 -20.86
C LEU A 569 -6.91 16.95 -21.18
N ARG A 570 -7.58 16.16 -20.35
CA ARG A 570 -7.71 14.70 -20.56
C ARG A 570 -9.14 14.24 -20.31
N LEU A 571 -9.57 13.30 -21.11
CA LEU A 571 -10.81 12.55 -20.91
C LEU A 571 -10.46 11.07 -20.95
N SER A 572 -10.90 10.31 -19.97
CA SER A 572 -10.57 8.89 -19.81
C SER A 572 -11.83 8.07 -19.52
N TYR A 573 -11.99 6.97 -20.23
CA TYR A 573 -12.92 5.89 -19.95
C TYR A 573 -12.16 4.61 -19.71
N SER A 574 -12.52 3.86 -18.66
CA SER A 574 -11.91 2.57 -18.35
C SER A 574 -12.86 1.68 -17.57
N GLU A 575 -12.70 0.38 -17.75
CA GLU A 575 -13.40 -0.62 -16.94
C GLU A 575 -12.42 -1.35 -16.01
N GLY A 576 -12.93 -1.80 -14.87
CA GLY A 576 -12.24 -2.62 -13.90
C GLY A 576 -13.09 -3.81 -13.48
N PHE A 577 -12.44 -4.85 -12.95
CA PHE A 577 -13.14 -5.99 -12.39
C PHE A 577 -12.44 -6.53 -11.14
N ARG A 578 -13.22 -7.22 -10.29
CA ARG A 578 -12.74 -8.03 -9.18
C ARG A 578 -13.24 -9.45 -9.34
N ALA A 579 -12.33 -10.39 -9.32
CA ALA A 579 -12.67 -11.81 -9.37
C ALA A 579 -13.13 -12.32 -8.00
N PRO A 580 -14.04 -13.31 -7.94
CA PRO A 580 -14.41 -13.96 -6.70
C PRO A 580 -13.22 -14.62 -6.00
N GLN A 581 -13.25 -14.62 -4.66
CA GLN A 581 -12.24 -15.27 -3.82
C GLN A 581 -12.89 -15.82 -2.55
N PHE A 582 -12.36 -16.91 -2.00
CA PHE A 582 -12.85 -17.49 -0.74
C PHE A 582 -12.35 -16.75 0.49
N PHE A 583 -11.16 -16.17 0.39
CA PHE A 583 -10.57 -15.44 1.49
C PHE A 583 -11.20 -14.05 1.57
N ASP A 584 -11.70 -13.71 2.76
CA ASP A 584 -12.20 -12.39 3.05
C ASP A 584 -11.09 -11.49 3.59
N GLU A 585 -10.86 -10.37 2.92
CA GLU A 585 -9.90 -9.37 3.33
C GLU A 585 -10.40 -8.55 4.54
N GLU A 586 -11.71 -8.52 4.73
CA GLU A 586 -12.37 -7.77 5.81
C GLU A 586 -12.64 -8.62 7.05
N MET A 587 -11.94 -9.73 7.22
CA MET A 587 -12.06 -10.56 8.42
C MET A 587 -11.60 -9.80 9.67
N HIS A 588 -12.39 -8.82 10.07
CA HIS A 588 -12.38 -8.30 11.42
C HIS A 588 -13.30 -9.18 12.25
N VAL A 589 -12.73 -9.95 13.12
CA VAL A 589 -13.50 -10.51 14.21
C VAL A 589 -13.77 -9.33 15.14
N THR A 590 -14.97 -8.81 15.10
CA THR A 590 -15.45 -7.80 16.04
C THR A 590 -15.35 -8.33 17.46
N LEU A 591 -15.15 -9.63 17.57
CA LEU A 591 -14.98 -10.38 18.78
C LEU A 591 -13.92 -11.45 18.68
N ALA A 592 -13.15 -11.43 19.68
CA ALA A 592 -12.52 -12.60 20.20
C ALA A 592 -13.59 -13.58 20.72
N GLY A 593 -13.95 -14.56 19.96
CA GLY A 593 -14.96 -15.58 20.35
C GLY A 593 -16.29 -15.51 19.61
N GLY A 594 -16.47 -14.63 18.62
CA GLY A 594 -17.67 -14.59 17.78
C GLY A 594 -17.98 -15.93 17.13
N GLU A 595 -19.24 -16.19 16.83
CA GLU A 595 -19.67 -17.41 16.18
C GLU A 595 -18.90 -17.61 14.86
N PRO A 596 -18.21 -18.74 14.67
CA PRO A 596 -17.47 -18.98 13.45
C PRO A 596 -18.45 -19.15 12.29
N LYS A 597 -18.44 -18.16 11.37
CA LYS A 597 -19.25 -18.19 10.15
C LYS A 597 -18.40 -18.71 9.01
N GLU A 598 -18.89 -19.70 8.26
CA GLU A 598 -18.21 -20.23 7.06
C GLU A 598 -18.74 -19.53 5.83
N ARG A 599 -17.85 -19.05 4.94
CA ARG A 599 -18.21 -18.45 3.67
C ARG A 599 -18.07 -19.44 2.53
N VAL A 600 -19.11 -19.53 1.70
CA VAL A 600 -19.12 -20.30 0.46
C VAL A 600 -19.48 -19.38 -0.70
N LEU A 601 -18.99 -19.71 -1.89
CA LEU A 601 -19.30 -18.95 -3.12
C LEU A 601 -20.48 -19.63 -3.84
N ALA A 602 -21.43 -18.82 -4.30
CA ALA A 602 -22.50 -19.31 -5.18
C ALA A 602 -21.89 -19.84 -6.49
N LYS A 603 -22.45 -20.90 -7.05
CA LYS A 603 -21.91 -21.55 -8.26
C LYS A 603 -21.96 -20.66 -9.50
N ASP A 604 -22.93 -19.77 -9.57
CA ASP A 604 -23.18 -18.80 -10.64
C ASP A 604 -22.58 -17.43 -10.38
N LEU A 605 -21.72 -17.31 -9.35
CA LEU A 605 -21.06 -16.07 -8.97
C LEU A 605 -20.18 -15.53 -10.11
N LYS A 606 -20.42 -14.28 -10.49
CA LYS A 606 -19.69 -13.54 -11.53
C LYS A 606 -18.72 -12.56 -10.90
N GLU A 607 -17.84 -11.99 -11.72
CA GLU A 607 -16.98 -10.90 -11.30
C GLU A 607 -17.77 -9.62 -10.97
N GLU A 608 -17.29 -8.85 -9.99
CA GLU A 608 -17.72 -7.44 -9.83
C GLU A 608 -17.12 -6.61 -10.96
N ARG A 609 -17.87 -5.65 -11.50
CA ARG A 609 -17.43 -4.79 -12.61
C ARG A 609 -17.61 -3.31 -12.31
N SER A 610 -16.60 -2.52 -12.67
CA SER A 610 -16.72 -1.05 -12.66
C SER A 610 -16.62 -0.45 -14.05
N ARG A 611 -17.28 0.71 -14.21
CA ARG A 611 -17.10 1.64 -15.32
C ARG A 611 -16.72 2.98 -14.75
N SER A 612 -15.59 3.53 -15.20
CA SER A 612 -15.08 4.80 -14.72
C SER A 612 -14.95 5.79 -15.88
N LEU A 613 -15.39 7.01 -15.63
CA LEU A 613 -15.22 8.16 -16.50
C LEU A 613 -14.53 9.25 -15.70
N SER A 614 -13.46 9.84 -16.26
CA SER A 614 -12.81 11.01 -15.66
C SER A 614 -12.45 12.06 -16.70
N ALA A 615 -12.57 13.31 -16.30
CA ALA A 615 -12.10 14.48 -17.06
C ALA A 615 -11.16 15.28 -16.18
N SER A 616 -10.00 15.66 -16.69
CA SER A 616 -9.00 16.39 -15.90
C SER A 616 -8.29 17.47 -16.69
N PHE A 617 -7.78 18.45 -15.96
CA PHE A 617 -6.83 19.42 -16.46
C PHE A 617 -5.57 19.45 -15.59
N ASP A 618 -4.46 19.82 -16.18
CA ASP A 618 -3.17 20.02 -15.53
C ASP A 618 -2.52 21.27 -16.16
N TRP A 619 -2.44 22.35 -15.39
CA TRP A 619 -1.98 23.65 -15.86
C TRP A 619 -0.78 24.13 -15.06
N TYR A 620 0.26 24.49 -15.79
CA TYR A 620 1.48 25.05 -15.27
C TYR A 620 1.65 26.50 -15.72
N THR A 621 2.13 27.35 -14.83
CA THR A 621 2.50 28.70 -15.18
C THR A 621 3.59 29.27 -14.27
N THR A 622 4.31 30.24 -14.76
CA THR A 622 5.25 31.05 -13.97
C THR A 622 4.62 32.38 -13.68
N LEU A 623 4.55 32.76 -12.40
CA LEU A 623 3.98 34.02 -11.93
C LEU A 623 5.10 35.01 -11.62
N GLY A 624 5.61 35.71 -12.64
CA GLY A 624 6.74 36.65 -12.45
C GLY A 624 8.08 35.96 -12.13
N LYS A 625 9.03 36.70 -11.56
CA LYS A 625 10.38 36.20 -11.30
C LYS A 625 10.40 35.14 -10.16
N GLY A 626 10.62 33.89 -10.50
CA GLY A 626 10.90 32.82 -9.54
C GLY A 626 9.70 32.11 -8.92
N TRP A 627 8.47 32.52 -9.19
CA TRP A 627 7.28 31.81 -8.78
C TRP A 627 6.82 30.81 -9.83
N GLN A 628 6.49 29.60 -9.40
CA GLN A 628 5.91 28.54 -10.21
C GLN A 628 4.60 28.09 -9.60
N LEU A 629 3.58 27.92 -10.44
CA LEU A 629 2.25 27.45 -10.04
C LEU A 629 1.86 26.26 -10.90
N ASN A 630 1.41 25.19 -10.26
CA ASN A 630 0.72 24.09 -10.92
C ASN A 630 -0.68 23.95 -10.31
N LEU A 631 -1.69 23.91 -11.16
CA LEU A 631 -3.07 23.63 -10.78
C LEU A 631 -3.54 22.39 -11.52
N MET A 632 -4.08 21.44 -10.79
CA MET A 632 -4.63 20.21 -11.32
C MET A 632 -6.05 20.02 -10.81
N GLY A 633 -6.96 19.63 -11.68
CA GLY A 633 -8.32 19.29 -11.33
C GLY A 633 -8.79 18.05 -12.05
N GLU A 634 -9.61 17.25 -11.38
CA GLU A 634 -10.23 16.05 -11.94
C GLU A 634 -11.67 15.95 -11.47
N GLY A 635 -12.60 15.77 -12.42
CA GLY A 635 -13.93 15.25 -12.17
C GLY A 635 -13.99 13.77 -12.48
N PHE A 636 -14.58 12.97 -11.62
CA PHE A 636 -14.65 11.53 -11.78
C PHE A 636 -16.02 10.96 -11.45
N ALA A 637 -16.37 9.85 -12.10
CA ALA A 637 -17.55 9.05 -11.79
C ALA A 637 -17.25 7.57 -12.04
N THR A 638 -17.58 6.72 -11.08
CA THR A 638 -17.43 5.27 -11.16
C THR A 638 -18.73 4.59 -10.77
N TRP A 639 -19.16 3.66 -11.59
CA TRP A 639 -20.35 2.80 -11.35
C TRP A 639 -19.86 1.38 -11.15
N ILE A 640 -20.32 0.71 -10.07
CA ILE A 640 -19.98 -0.67 -9.74
C ILE A 640 -21.27 -1.49 -9.77
N ARG A 641 -21.23 -2.61 -10.49
CA ARG A 641 -22.32 -3.58 -10.57
C ARG A 641 -21.86 -4.96 -10.11
N ASP A 642 -22.83 -5.81 -9.84
CA ASP A 642 -22.61 -7.21 -9.46
C ASP A 642 -21.72 -7.34 -8.21
N LYS A 643 -21.84 -6.40 -7.23
CA LYS A 643 -21.05 -6.41 -5.99
C LYS A 643 -21.25 -7.74 -5.25
N PHE A 644 -20.17 -8.22 -4.61
CA PHE A 644 -20.27 -9.37 -3.72
C PHE A 644 -21.00 -8.96 -2.45
N THR A 645 -22.00 -9.76 -2.08
CA THR A 645 -22.80 -9.57 -0.86
C THR A 645 -23.17 -10.93 -0.29
N PRO A 646 -23.30 -11.06 1.03
CA PRO A 646 -23.91 -12.24 1.62
C PRO A 646 -25.37 -12.36 1.19
N ASP A 647 -25.83 -13.58 0.90
CA ASP A 647 -27.26 -13.87 0.65
C ASP A 647 -28.08 -13.67 1.93
N ASN A 648 -27.47 -14.01 3.07
CA ASN A 648 -27.99 -13.76 4.42
C ASN A 648 -26.83 -13.43 5.33
N GLU A 649 -26.83 -12.25 5.95
CA GLU A 649 -25.74 -11.79 6.83
C GLU A 649 -25.59 -12.63 8.10
N ASP A 650 -26.69 -13.20 8.62
CA ASP A 650 -26.67 -14.11 9.78
C ASP A 650 -26.14 -15.50 9.43
N GLY A 651 -26.15 -15.87 8.16
CA GLY A 651 -25.85 -17.20 7.69
C GLY A 651 -26.96 -18.22 8.02
N VAL A 652 -26.88 -19.35 7.36
CA VAL A 652 -27.79 -20.50 7.58
C VAL A 652 -27.06 -21.56 8.36
N LEU A 653 -27.66 -22.04 9.45
CA LEU A 653 -27.09 -23.14 10.23
C LEU A 653 -26.96 -24.41 9.38
N ASP A 654 -25.74 -24.87 9.17
CA ASP A 654 -25.50 -26.18 8.57
C ASP A 654 -25.70 -27.28 9.63
N PRO A 655 -26.70 -28.13 9.49
CA PRO A 655 -27.01 -29.15 10.48
C PRO A 655 -25.92 -30.24 10.61
N LYS A 656 -25.00 -30.34 9.64
CA LYS A 656 -23.91 -31.30 9.64
C LYS A 656 -22.71 -30.82 10.43
N THR A 657 -22.40 -29.54 10.34
CA THR A 657 -21.24 -28.93 10.99
C THR A 657 -21.58 -28.15 12.25
N GLY A 658 -22.88 -27.84 12.47
CA GLY A 658 -23.34 -26.99 13.58
C GLY A 658 -22.89 -25.53 13.46
N ARG A 659 -22.46 -25.09 12.29
CA ARG A 659 -21.94 -23.75 12.03
C ARG A 659 -22.83 -22.97 11.09
N LYS A 660 -22.81 -21.65 11.19
CA LYS A 660 -23.51 -20.76 10.27
C LYS A 660 -22.71 -20.64 8.97
N VAL A 661 -23.38 -20.85 7.83
CA VAL A 661 -22.79 -20.72 6.49
C VAL A 661 -23.37 -19.50 5.80
N ILE A 662 -22.50 -18.62 5.31
CA ILE A 662 -22.85 -17.43 4.53
C ILE A 662 -22.51 -17.73 3.07
N THR A 663 -23.53 -17.64 2.19
CA THR A 663 -23.31 -17.77 0.75
C THR A 663 -23.06 -16.39 0.16
N ILE A 664 -21.94 -16.22 -0.54
CA ILE A 664 -21.63 -14.99 -1.27
C ILE A 664 -22.26 -15.05 -2.65
N ILE A 665 -23.03 -14.05 -2.98
CA ILE A 665 -23.73 -13.88 -4.25
C ILE A 665 -23.42 -12.53 -4.88
N ASN A 666 -23.78 -12.30 -6.13
CA ASN A 666 -23.78 -10.95 -6.70
C ASN A 666 -25.04 -10.19 -6.25
N ALA A 667 -24.85 -8.97 -5.78
CA ALA A 667 -25.93 -8.10 -5.36
C ALA A 667 -26.91 -7.84 -6.52
N ARG A 668 -28.20 -7.94 -6.23
CA ARG A 668 -29.30 -7.68 -7.19
C ARG A 668 -29.83 -6.25 -7.13
N ASP A 669 -29.15 -5.40 -6.38
CA ASP A 669 -29.60 -4.09 -5.90
C ASP A 669 -29.22 -2.90 -6.80
N GLY A 670 -28.91 -3.15 -8.06
CA GLY A 670 -28.54 -2.10 -9.00
C GLY A 670 -27.05 -1.70 -8.88
N MET A 671 -26.72 -0.48 -9.35
CA MET A 671 -25.32 -0.03 -9.43
C MET A 671 -24.98 0.90 -8.27
N SER A 672 -23.94 0.55 -7.50
CA SER A 672 -23.28 1.49 -6.60
C SER A 672 -22.56 2.59 -7.40
N LYS A 673 -22.49 3.81 -6.85
CA LYS A 673 -21.99 4.99 -7.55
C LYS A 673 -21.03 5.77 -6.66
N VAL A 674 -19.91 6.14 -7.24
CA VAL A 674 -18.97 7.09 -6.62
C VAL A 674 -18.68 8.19 -7.63
N TYR A 675 -18.83 9.43 -7.24
CA TYR A 675 -18.53 10.59 -8.10
C TYR A 675 -18.04 11.77 -7.29
N GLY A 676 -17.24 12.63 -7.91
CA GLY A 676 -16.66 13.75 -7.20
C GLY A 676 -15.72 14.60 -8.03
N LEU A 677 -15.10 15.54 -7.32
CA LEU A 677 -14.10 16.47 -7.83
C LEU A 677 -12.87 16.42 -6.93
N SER A 678 -11.70 16.39 -7.53
CA SER A 678 -10.43 16.53 -6.84
C SER A 678 -9.68 17.74 -7.41
N PHE A 679 -9.12 18.57 -6.53
CA PHE A 679 -8.26 19.70 -6.90
C PHE A 679 -6.93 19.58 -6.16
N GLU A 680 -5.85 19.91 -6.84
CA GLU A 680 -4.53 20.05 -6.26
C GLU A 680 -3.92 21.35 -6.76
N ALA A 681 -3.29 22.08 -5.85
CA ALA A 681 -2.50 23.27 -6.16
C ALA A 681 -1.10 23.10 -5.58
N ARG A 682 -0.10 23.49 -6.36
CA ARG A 682 1.28 23.59 -5.91
C ARG A 682 1.85 24.94 -6.31
N LEU A 683 2.34 25.66 -5.32
CA LEU A 683 2.97 26.97 -5.47
C LEU A 683 4.39 26.89 -4.93
N ALA A 684 5.37 27.28 -5.73
CA ALA A 684 6.76 27.29 -5.31
C ALA A 684 7.42 28.62 -5.66
N TYR A 685 8.30 29.08 -4.78
CA TYR A 685 9.17 30.22 -5.01
C TYR A 685 10.62 29.79 -4.90
N GLN A 686 11.24 29.59 -6.06
CA GLN A 686 12.62 29.07 -6.15
C GLN A 686 12.81 27.88 -5.20
N ARG A 687 13.91 27.84 -4.43
CA ARG A 687 14.13 26.83 -3.40
C ARG A 687 13.62 27.23 -2.01
N LEU A 688 13.24 28.51 -1.84
CA LEU A 688 12.89 29.07 -0.54
C LEU A 688 11.58 28.53 0.01
N PHE A 689 10.56 28.46 -0.83
CA PHE A 689 9.21 28.13 -0.41
C PHE A 689 8.52 27.15 -1.37
N ASP A 690 7.82 26.18 -0.81
CA ASP A 690 6.99 25.22 -1.55
C ASP A 690 5.71 24.98 -0.74
N LEU A 691 4.56 25.16 -1.36
CA LEU A 691 3.24 24.89 -0.82
C LEU A 691 2.53 23.92 -1.77
N GLN A 692 2.05 22.79 -1.26
CA GLN A 692 1.23 21.86 -2.00
C GLN A 692 0.01 21.49 -1.16
N GLY A 693 -1.16 21.48 -1.77
CA GLY A 693 -2.38 21.05 -1.10
C GLY A 693 -3.37 20.46 -2.09
N GLY A 694 -4.14 19.50 -1.61
CA GLY A 694 -5.17 18.83 -2.38
C GLY A 694 -6.45 18.66 -1.58
N VAL A 695 -7.59 18.76 -2.26
CA VAL A 695 -8.92 18.56 -1.68
C VAL A 695 -9.75 17.68 -2.59
N THR A 696 -10.54 16.80 -2.01
CA THR A 696 -11.48 15.94 -2.72
C THR A 696 -12.87 16.09 -2.13
N LEU A 697 -13.82 16.40 -3.00
CA LEU A 697 -15.25 16.41 -2.75
C LEU A 697 -15.85 15.21 -3.46
N GLN A 698 -16.56 14.34 -2.74
CA GLN A 698 -17.11 13.13 -3.34
C GLN A 698 -18.40 12.71 -2.68
N ARG A 699 -19.14 11.85 -3.36
CA ARG A 699 -20.25 11.10 -2.79
C ARG A 699 -20.20 9.66 -3.24
N SER A 700 -20.35 8.73 -2.29
CA SER A 700 -20.34 7.29 -2.51
C SER A 700 -21.66 6.70 -2.04
N LEU A 701 -22.37 6.03 -2.94
CA LEU A 701 -23.74 5.57 -2.73
C LEU A 701 -23.87 4.09 -3.08
N TYR A 702 -24.52 3.32 -2.24
CA TYR A 702 -25.01 1.99 -2.58
C TYR A 702 -26.10 2.06 -3.66
N GLY A 703 -26.27 0.98 -4.41
CA GLY A 703 -27.31 0.86 -5.44
C GLY A 703 -28.71 0.97 -4.85
N GLN A 704 -28.89 0.35 -3.69
CA GLN A 704 -30.10 0.44 -2.84
C GLN A 704 -29.71 0.77 -1.41
N GLU A 705 -30.69 0.92 -0.53
CA GLU A 705 -30.45 1.05 0.90
C GLU A 705 -29.89 -0.27 1.46
N LYS A 706 -28.72 -0.18 2.09
CA LYS A 706 -28.10 -1.27 2.84
C LYS A 706 -28.68 -1.29 4.24
N VAL A 707 -29.11 -2.44 4.70
CA VAL A 707 -29.49 -2.69 6.09
C VAL A 707 -28.19 -2.86 6.89
N LEU A 708 -27.99 -2.05 7.91
CA LEU A 708 -26.83 -2.15 8.81
C LEU A 708 -27.20 -2.94 10.06
N PHE A 709 -28.41 -2.69 10.58
CA PHE A 709 -28.98 -3.36 11.74
C PHE A 709 -30.45 -3.64 11.47
N ASP A 710 -30.92 -4.86 11.76
CA ASP A 710 -32.33 -5.23 11.59
C ASP A 710 -32.99 -5.50 12.96
N ALA A 711 -34.30 -5.24 13.04
CA ALA A 711 -35.10 -5.48 14.24
C ALA A 711 -35.29 -6.98 14.55
N ASP A 712 -35.09 -7.85 13.55
CA ASP A 712 -35.32 -9.29 13.66
C ASP A 712 -34.15 -10.08 14.28
N ASP A 713 -33.01 -9.44 14.59
CA ASP A 713 -31.80 -10.09 15.13
C ASP A 713 -31.94 -10.49 16.62
N GLY A 714 -33.14 -10.92 17.01
CA GLY A 714 -33.42 -11.42 18.35
C GLY A 714 -33.66 -10.33 19.39
N ASN A 715 -33.60 -9.05 19.00
CA ASN A 715 -33.88 -7.92 19.88
C ASN A 715 -35.08 -7.08 19.32
N PRO A 716 -36.30 -7.32 19.82
CA PRO A 716 -37.50 -6.63 19.35
C PRO A 716 -37.54 -5.12 19.63
N THR A 717 -36.61 -4.58 20.39
CA THR A 717 -36.51 -3.14 20.69
C THR A 717 -35.57 -2.39 19.78
N GLN A 718 -34.78 -3.08 18.95
CA GLN A 718 -33.88 -2.44 18.02
C GLN A 718 -34.62 -1.92 16.78
N ALA A 719 -34.46 -0.63 16.49
CA ALA A 719 -34.96 -0.05 15.27
C ALA A 719 -34.10 -0.49 14.06
N LYS A 720 -34.74 -0.78 12.93
CA LYS A 720 -34.04 -1.03 11.68
C LYS A 720 -33.25 0.21 11.26
N VAL A 721 -31.91 0.04 11.05
CA VAL A 721 -31.01 1.11 10.61
C VAL A 721 -30.55 0.82 9.19
N THR A 722 -30.81 1.74 8.27
CA THR A 722 -30.41 1.62 6.87
C THR A 722 -29.56 2.80 6.43
N THR A 723 -28.72 2.63 5.43
CA THR A 723 -28.00 3.71 4.78
C THR A 723 -27.90 3.51 3.28
N ARG A 724 -27.86 4.62 2.56
CA ARG A 724 -27.51 4.65 1.14
C ARG A 724 -26.10 5.19 0.90
N ASP A 725 -25.56 5.96 1.86
CA ASP A 725 -24.19 6.44 1.81
C ASP A 725 -23.24 5.33 2.29
N TYR A 726 -22.07 5.22 1.67
CA TYR A 726 -21.02 4.30 2.13
C TYR A 726 -20.55 4.68 3.54
N GLU A 727 -20.43 3.67 4.40
CA GLU A 727 -19.91 3.85 5.74
C GLU A 727 -18.44 4.28 5.68
N ARG A 728 -18.00 5.00 6.73
CA ARG A 728 -16.61 5.44 6.93
C ARG A 728 -16.01 6.18 5.73
N THR A 729 -16.88 6.83 4.92
CA THR A 729 -16.48 7.53 3.71
C THR A 729 -16.87 9.00 3.81
N PRO A 730 -15.90 9.91 4.11
CA PRO A 730 -16.17 11.35 4.19
C PRO A 730 -16.42 11.92 2.80
N ASN A 731 -17.36 12.87 2.73
CA ASN A 731 -17.66 13.58 1.48
C ASN A 731 -16.62 14.66 1.13
N LEU A 732 -15.82 15.09 2.12
CA LEU A 732 -14.77 16.10 1.96
C LEU A 732 -13.53 15.67 2.74
N TYR A 733 -12.39 15.62 2.06
CA TYR A 733 -11.09 15.38 2.70
C TYR A 733 -9.96 16.00 1.86
N GLY A 734 -8.80 16.18 2.49
CA GLY A 734 -7.67 16.77 1.78
C GLY A 734 -6.40 16.80 2.62
N TYR A 735 -5.36 17.35 2.04
CA TYR A 735 -4.04 17.47 2.66
C TYR A 735 -3.38 18.81 2.32
N LEU A 736 -2.38 19.16 3.11
CA LEU A 736 -1.53 20.33 2.92
C LEU A 736 -0.10 19.99 3.30
N THR A 737 0.88 20.48 2.54
CA THR A 737 2.30 20.50 2.91
C THR A 737 2.88 21.87 2.55
N ALA A 738 3.55 22.51 3.50
CA ALA A 738 4.25 23.78 3.30
C ALA A 738 5.68 23.62 3.77
N THR A 739 6.65 24.01 2.95
CA THR A 739 8.08 23.95 3.25
C THR A 739 8.70 25.32 3.09
N LEU A 740 9.43 25.76 4.09
CA LEU A 740 10.26 26.97 4.07
C LEU A 740 11.73 26.58 4.27
N ARG A 741 12.61 27.03 3.37
CA ARG A 741 14.06 26.75 3.40
C ARG A 741 14.83 28.06 3.43
N PRO A 742 14.98 28.70 4.61
CA PRO A 742 15.69 29.99 4.73
C PRO A 742 17.16 29.91 4.28
N THR A 743 17.77 28.73 4.42
CA THR A 743 19.11 28.41 3.93
C THR A 743 19.13 27.03 3.28
N SER A 744 20.21 26.67 2.62
CA SER A 744 20.41 25.32 2.07
C SER A 744 20.48 24.23 3.15
N ALA A 745 20.80 24.60 4.39
CA ALA A 745 20.93 23.68 5.52
C ALA A 745 19.67 23.57 6.37
N LEU A 746 18.87 24.64 6.51
CA LEU A 746 17.73 24.70 7.42
C LEU A 746 16.42 24.64 6.66
N SER A 747 15.51 23.79 7.10
CA SER A 747 14.14 23.73 6.59
C SER A 747 13.10 23.56 7.69
N PHE A 748 11.94 24.18 7.47
CA PHE A 748 10.73 24.04 8.29
C PHE A 748 9.64 23.44 7.41
N VAL A 749 8.93 22.44 7.92
CA VAL A 749 7.83 21.81 7.20
C VAL A 749 6.60 21.78 8.09
N LEU A 750 5.49 22.27 7.57
CA LEU A 750 4.15 22.09 8.10
C LEU A 750 3.42 21.13 7.15
N SER A 751 2.86 20.05 7.68
CA SER A 751 2.03 19.14 6.89
C SER A 751 0.79 18.73 7.67
N GLY A 752 -0.25 18.28 6.97
CA GLY A 752 -1.44 17.81 7.65
C GLY A 752 -2.52 17.33 6.72
N THR A 753 -3.54 16.72 7.32
CA THR A 753 -4.71 16.19 6.64
C THR A 753 -6.00 16.69 7.29
N TYR A 754 -7.01 16.88 6.48
CA TYR A 754 -8.38 17.15 6.89
C TYR A 754 -9.26 15.98 6.49
N THR A 755 -10.11 15.52 7.41
CA THR A 755 -11.15 14.52 7.15
C THR A 755 -12.48 15.09 7.62
N GLY A 756 -13.44 15.17 6.70
CA GLY A 756 -14.80 15.64 6.97
C GLY A 756 -15.64 14.61 7.73
N SER A 757 -16.85 14.99 8.09
CA SER A 757 -17.80 14.08 8.74
C SER A 757 -18.16 12.90 7.84
N MET A 758 -18.43 11.74 8.44
CA MET A 758 -18.81 10.50 7.78
C MET A 758 -19.76 9.70 8.67
N ASN A 759 -20.48 8.78 8.05
CA ASN A 759 -21.35 7.86 8.76
C ASN A 759 -20.52 6.63 9.19
N VAL A 760 -20.65 6.26 10.47
CA VAL A 760 -19.93 5.12 11.08
C VAL A 760 -20.93 4.27 11.83
N PRO A 761 -21.08 2.98 11.49
CA PRO A 761 -21.91 2.09 12.29
C PRO A 761 -21.26 1.87 13.66
N HIS A 762 -22.05 1.91 14.71
CA HIS A 762 -21.66 1.58 16.05
C HIS A 762 -22.47 0.38 16.53
N THR A 763 -21.82 -0.75 16.64
CA THR A 763 -22.41 -2.01 17.07
C THR A 763 -22.56 -2.03 18.59
N ALA A 764 -23.39 -2.92 19.10
CA ALA A 764 -23.55 -3.12 20.53
C ALA A 764 -22.25 -3.63 21.17
N TYR A 765 -22.03 -3.20 22.40
CA TYR A 765 -20.97 -3.73 23.27
C TYR A 765 -21.30 -5.20 23.63
N GLU A 766 -20.32 -6.08 23.49
CA GLU A 766 -20.53 -7.48 23.80
C GLU A 766 -20.45 -7.80 25.29
N GLY A 767 -21.28 -8.75 25.74
CA GLY A 767 -21.39 -9.08 27.15
C GLY A 767 -22.00 -7.96 28.00
N VAL A 768 -22.70 -7.00 27.37
CA VAL A 768 -23.34 -5.88 28.06
C VAL A 768 -24.32 -6.36 29.17
N GLY A 769 -24.95 -7.53 28.97
CA GLY A 769 -25.84 -8.13 29.98
C GLY A 769 -25.13 -8.47 31.28
N ASP A 770 -23.84 -8.81 31.22
CA ASP A 770 -23.06 -9.14 32.43
C ASP A 770 -22.72 -7.89 33.26
N LEU A 771 -22.85 -6.69 32.70
CA LEU A 771 -22.56 -5.42 33.39
C LEU A 771 -23.70 -4.97 34.31
N ASN A 772 -24.87 -5.58 34.23
CA ASN A 772 -26.08 -5.21 35.00
C ASN A 772 -26.36 -3.70 35.02
N LEU A 773 -26.34 -3.10 33.79
CA LEU A 773 -26.52 -1.66 33.64
C LEU A 773 -27.90 -1.20 34.16
N GLN A 774 -27.88 -0.12 34.91
CA GLN A 774 -29.11 0.53 35.39
C GLN A 774 -29.59 1.59 34.39
N ALA A 775 -30.87 1.90 34.31
CA ALA A 775 -31.42 2.87 33.39
C ALA A 775 -30.81 4.27 33.53
N ASN A 776 -30.33 4.67 34.69
CA ASN A 776 -29.65 5.95 34.94
C ASN A 776 -28.14 5.94 34.54
N GLU A 777 -27.60 4.81 34.15
CA GLU A 777 -26.24 4.67 33.65
C GLU A 777 -26.18 4.74 32.11
N LEU A 778 -27.33 4.83 31.44
CA LEU A 778 -27.48 4.95 30.00
C LEU A 778 -27.85 6.41 29.64
N ASP A 779 -27.24 6.94 28.62
CA ASP A 779 -27.71 8.19 28.01
C ASP A 779 -28.94 7.96 27.09
N ALA A 780 -29.45 9.02 26.48
CA ALA A 780 -30.65 8.97 25.65
C ALA A 780 -30.42 8.17 24.33
N GLN A 781 -29.19 7.89 23.98
CA GLN A 781 -28.76 7.10 22.82
C GLN A 781 -28.37 5.67 23.19
N GLY A 782 -28.41 5.34 24.51
CA GLY A 782 -28.06 4.01 25.01
C GLY A 782 -26.57 3.78 25.24
N HIS A 783 -25.74 4.83 25.23
CA HIS A 783 -24.32 4.69 25.64
C HIS A 783 -24.20 4.58 27.14
N PHE A 784 -23.17 3.88 27.59
CA PHE A 784 -22.78 3.78 28.99
C PHE A 784 -21.29 4.07 29.19
N ASP A 785 -20.93 4.53 30.37
CA ASP A 785 -19.54 4.71 30.82
C ASP A 785 -19.51 4.42 32.32
N VAL A 786 -19.15 3.21 32.68
CA VAL A 786 -19.27 2.69 34.06
C VAL A 786 -17.98 2.03 34.52
N VAL A 787 -17.79 1.93 35.82
CA VAL A 787 -16.68 1.19 36.43
C VAL A 787 -17.27 0.00 37.21
N ARG A 788 -16.74 -1.21 36.94
CA ARG A 788 -17.06 -2.44 37.66
C ARG A 788 -15.75 -3.13 38.06
N ASP A 789 -15.59 -3.47 39.31
CA ASP A 789 -14.40 -4.15 39.84
C ASP A 789 -13.06 -3.47 39.49
N GLY A 790 -13.08 -2.11 39.44
CA GLY A 790 -11.91 -1.32 39.09
C GLY A 790 -11.63 -1.18 37.58
N THR A 791 -12.35 -1.90 36.73
CA THR A 791 -12.24 -1.81 35.26
C THR A 791 -13.30 -0.83 34.75
N ARG A 792 -12.89 0.06 33.82
CA ARG A 792 -13.79 0.96 33.12
C ARG A 792 -14.36 0.29 31.87
N TYR A 793 -15.67 0.38 31.73
CA TYR A 793 -16.42 -0.13 30.56
C TYR A 793 -17.15 1.03 29.92
N ARG A 794 -16.96 1.24 28.63
CA ARG A 794 -17.66 2.25 27.86
C ARG A 794 -18.06 1.66 26.51
N GLY A 795 -19.30 1.87 26.11
CA GLY A 795 -19.79 1.34 24.84
C GLY A 795 -21.27 1.64 24.62
N GLN A 796 -21.85 0.88 23.71
CA GLN A 796 -23.22 0.97 23.27
C GLN A 796 -24.01 -0.23 23.79
N ASN A 797 -25.19 0.02 24.38
CA ASN A 797 -26.10 -1.05 24.81
C ASN A 797 -26.69 -1.80 23.60
N ALA A 798 -26.88 -3.12 23.70
CA ALA A 798 -27.34 -4.02 22.66
C ALA A 798 -28.68 -3.62 21.98
N GLY A 799 -29.56 -2.90 22.67
CA GLY A 799 -30.83 -2.44 22.09
C GLY A 799 -30.75 -1.12 21.32
N SER A 800 -29.59 -0.56 21.11
CA SER A 800 -29.43 0.83 20.66
C SER A 800 -28.39 1.02 19.55
N ALA A 801 -27.94 -0.06 18.86
CA ALA A 801 -27.03 0.05 17.75
C ALA A 801 -27.53 1.05 16.69
N TYR A 802 -26.66 1.93 16.18
CA TYR A 802 -27.05 3.04 15.31
C TYR A 802 -25.92 3.49 14.38
N LEU A 803 -26.28 4.39 13.46
CA LEU A 803 -25.35 5.01 12.53
C LEU A 803 -24.90 6.38 13.09
N TYR A 804 -23.65 6.43 13.57
CA TYR A 804 -23.05 7.64 14.11
C TYR A 804 -22.54 8.56 13.00
N LYS A 805 -22.81 9.86 13.14
CA LYS A 805 -22.22 10.86 12.24
C LYS A 805 -20.98 11.47 12.89
N ALA A 806 -19.82 10.97 12.51
CA ALA A 806 -18.53 11.41 13.01
C ALA A 806 -18.27 12.89 12.76
N LYS A 807 -17.64 13.57 13.72
CA LYS A 807 -17.21 14.96 13.57
C LYS A 807 -15.97 15.05 12.67
N PRO A 808 -15.81 16.17 11.92
CA PRO A 808 -14.59 16.37 11.13
C PRO A 808 -13.39 16.59 12.05
N PHE A 809 -12.20 16.26 11.55
CA PHE A 809 -10.96 16.45 12.28
C PHE A 809 -9.80 16.90 11.36
N VAL A 810 -8.80 17.51 12.00
CA VAL A 810 -7.57 17.98 11.36
C VAL A 810 -6.38 17.36 12.08
N ASP A 811 -5.51 16.70 11.36
CA ASP A 811 -4.22 16.18 11.83
C ASP A 811 -3.12 17.06 11.26
N LEU A 812 -2.33 17.73 12.10
CA LEU A 812 -1.25 18.63 11.69
C LEU A 812 0.08 18.19 12.28
N ASP A 813 1.11 18.24 11.45
CA ASP A 813 2.50 17.88 11.76
C ASP A 813 3.42 19.07 11.54
N PHE A 814 4.42 19.22 12.40
CA PHE A 814 5.49 20.21 12.25
C PHE A 814 6.85 19.57 12.36
N ARG A 815 7.77 19.96 11.47
CA ARG A 815 9.15 19.45 11.42
C ARG A 815 10.16 20.57 11.22
N VAL A 816 11.27 20.47 11.91
CA VAL A 816 12.49 21.23 11.68
C VAL A 816 13.60 20.26 11.25
N SER A 817 14.35 20.63 10.23
CA SER A 817 15.46 19.83 9.71
C SER A 817 16.69 20.71 9.52
N TYR A 818 17.85 20.23 9.96
CA TYR A 818 19.13 20.89 9.74
C TYR A 818 20.15 19.91 9.20
N ALA A 819 20.83 20.31 8.12
CA ALA A 819 21.80 19.49 7.41
C ALA A 819 23.23 20.04 7.62
N PHE A 820 24.09 19.19 8.15
CA PHE A 820 25.53 19.45 8.36
C PHE A 820 26.32 18.78 7.24
N SER A 821 27.20 19.51 6.57
CA SER A 821 28.22 18.93 5.69
C SER A 821 29.44 18.59 6.56
N LEU A 822 29.59 17.31 6.96
CA LEU A 822 30.69 16.86 7.78
C LEU A 822 31.98 16.80 6.96
N THR A 823 31.89 16.37 5.72
CA THR A 823 32.94 16.41 4.71
C THR A 823 32.30 16.77 3.35
N SER A 824 33.12 16.86 2.30
CA SER A 824 32.62 17.02 0.93
C SER A 824 31.72 15.85 0.46
N LEU A 825 31.86 14.66 1.08
CA LEU A 825 31.14 13.43 0.72
C LEU A 825 30.08 13.04 1.74
N VAL A 826 30.23 13.45 3.01
CA VAL A 826 29.38 13.00 4.11
C VAL A 826 28.49 14.12 4.61
N LYS A 827 27.19 13.89 4.58
CA LYS A 827 26.16 14.80 5.08
C LYS A 827 25.40 14.16 6.25
N LEU A 828 25.28 14.90 7.36
CA LEU A 828 24.42 14.54 8.49
C LEU A 828 23.19 15.44 8.50
N THR A 829 22.00 14.87 8.43
CA THR A 829 20.74 15.60 8.59
C THR A 829 20.09 15.21 9.91
N LEU A 830 19.81 16.22 10.75
CA LEU A 830 19.07 16.06 12.00
C LEU A 830 17.64 16.60 11.81
N ASP A 831 16.65 15.82 12.19
CA ASP A 831 15.24 16.20 12.17
C ASP A 831 14.65 16.12 13.58
N ALA A 832 13.83 17.10 13.92
CA ALA A 832 13.01 17.10 15.10
C ALA A 832 11.59 17.54 14.74
N GLY A 833 10.55 16.95 15.33
CA GLY A 833 9.21 17.36 15.03
C GLY A 833 8.15 16.79 15.95
N VAL A 834 6.93 17.29 15.71
CA VAL A 834 5.71 16.87 16.38
C VAL A 834 4.71 16.47 15.32
N GLN A 835 4.22 15.24 15.39
CA GLN A 835 3.11 14.78 14.55
C GLN A 835 1.81 14.83 15.35
N ASN A 836 0.71 15.17 14.67
CA ASN A 836 -0.59 15.43 15.29
C ASN A 836 -0.48 16.41 16.48
N PHE A 837 0.12 17.59 16.24
CA PHE A 837 0.38 18.53 17.36
C PHE A 837 -0.90 19.11 17.97
N LEU A 838 -2.04 19.06 17.25
CA LEU A 838 -3.34 19.42 17.79
C LEU A 838 -3.93 18.33 18.69
N ASN A 839 -3.31 17.14 18.72
CA ASN A 839 -3.80 15.95 19.40
C ASN A 839 -5.25 15.62 19.02
N ALA A 840 -5.54 15.66 17.74
CA ALA A 840 -6.82 15.31 17.15
C ALA A 840 -6.98 13.77 17.22
N TYR A 841 -7.54 13.29 18.32
CA TYR A 841 -7.75 11.87 18.61
C TYR A 841 -9.23 11.63 18.85
N GLN A 842 -9.74 10.47 18.43
CA GLN A 842 -11.10 10.04 18.75
C GLN A 842 -11.18 9.76 20.26
N LYS A 843 -12.18 10.38 20.94
CA LYS A 843 -12.30 10.31 22.41
C LYS A 843 -13.46 9.45 22.89
N ASP A 844 -14.31 9.03 21.99
CA ASP A 844 -15.51 8.25 22.23
C ASP A 844 -15.38 6.79 21.77
N THR A 845 -14.15 6.29 21.69
CA THR A 845 -13.86 4.85 21.48
C THR A 845 -14.46 4.02 22.61
N ASP A 846 -14.93 2.83 22.29
CA ASP A 846 -15.36 1.88 23.31
C ASP A 846 -14.17 1.44 24.19
N MET A 847 -14.44 1.08 25.44
CA MET A 847 -13.45 0.65 26.42
C MET A 847 -13.80 -0.71 27.01
N GLY A 848 -12.78 -1.48 27.37
CA GLY A 848 -12.93 -2.78 28.00
C GLY A 848 -13.06 -3.95 27.04
N PRO A 849 -13.28 -5.17 27.57
CA PRO A 849 -13.17 -6.41 26.76
C PRO A 849 -14.26 -6.60 25.70
N GLY A 850 -15.45 -6.04 25.86
CA GLY A 850 -16.56 -6.16 24.89
C GLY A 850 -16.66 -4.99 23.89
N ARG A 851 -15.61 -4.16 23.78
CA ARG A 851 -15.60 -2.97 22.92
C ARG A 851 -15.77 -3.32 21.44
N ALA A 852 -16.52 -2.50 20.70
CA ALA A 852 -16.56 -2.54 19.26
C ALA A 852 -15.24 -2.00 18.69
N SER A 853 -14.26 -2.89 18.50
CA SER A 853 -12.89 -2.51 18.07
C SER A 853 -12.84 -1.87 16.69
N ASP A 854 -13.91 -1.99 15.92
CA ASP A 854 -14.08 -1.39 14.59
C ASP A 854 -14.77 -0.02 14.65
N TYR A 855 -15.24 0.45 15.82
CA TYR A 855 -15.80 1.80 16.00
C TYR A 855 -14.67 2.86 16.00
N ILE A 856 -13.97 2.95 14.88
CA ILE A 856 -12.91 3.93 14.63
C ILE A 856 -13.30 4.80 13.44
N TYR A 857 -13.22 6.12 13.60
CA TYR A 857 -13.46 7.09 12.54
C TYR A 857 -12.44 8.24 12.52
N GLY A 858 -11.78 8.48 13.64
CA GLY A 858 -10.82 9.55 13.85
C GLY A 858 -9.37 9.12 13.62
N PRO A 859 -8.43 10.04 13.85
CA PRO A 859 -7.04 9.65 14.00
C PRO A 859 -6.94 8.73 15.22
N ASN A 860 -6.47 7.50 15.01
CA ASN A 860 -6.16 6.58 16.09
C ASN A 860 -4.75 6.81 16.66
N ARG A 861 -3.98 7.74 16.07
CA ARG A 861 -2.62 8.07 16.47
C ARG A 861 -2.60 9.38 17.25
N PRO A 862 -2.33 9.34 18.56
CA PRO A 862 -2.25 10.54 19.40
C PRO A 862 -1.05 11.40 18.99
N ARG A 863 -0.83 12.52 19.67
CA ARG A 863 0.36 13.37 19.46
C ARG A 863 1.64 12.56 19.64
N ARG A 864 2.60 12.77 18.73
CA ARG A 864 3.89 12.07 18.73
C ARG A 864 5.03 13.07 18.63
N LEU A 865 6.07 12.86 19.43
CA LEU A 865 7.34 13.57 19.30
C LEU A 865 8.33 12.67 18.60
N TYR A 866 9.16 13.23 17.72
CA TYR A 866 10.21 12.45 17.08
C TYR A 866 11.52 13.20 16.90
N LEU A 867 12.60 12.43 16.89
CA LEU A 867 13.94 12.85 16.53
C LEU A 867 14.51 11.87 15.53
N SER A 868 15.22 12.34 14.50
CA SER A 868 15.95 11.45 13.61
C SER A 868 17.30 12.03 13.17
N ALA A 869 18.24 11.12 12.88
CA ALA A 869 19.54 11.42 12.29
C ALA A 869 19.69 10.61 11.01
N THR A 870 20.10 11.26 9.93
CA THR A 870 20.36 10.61 8.63
C THR A 870 21.77 10.93 8.20
N PHE A 871 22.57 9.88 7.93
CA PHE A 871 23.89 9.96 7.33
C PHE A 871 23.78 9.58 5.85
N ASP A 872 24.19 10.47 4.97
CA ASP A 872 24.21 10.26 3.52
C ASP A 872 25.66 10.40 3.01
N ILE A 873 26.05 9.46 2.09
CA ILE A 873 27.36 9.44 1.40
C ILE A 873 27.13 9.36 -0.11
#